data_f0388a91e728d284b9e99a456404a555
#
_entry.id   f0388a91e728d284b9e99a456404a555
#
_cell.length_a   1.000
_cell.length_b   1.000
_cell.length_c   1.000
_cell.angle_alpha   90.00
_cell.angle_beta   90.00
_cell.angle_gamma   90.00
#
_symmetry.space_group_name_H-M   'P 1'
#
loop_
_entity.id
_entity.type
_entity.pdbx_description
1 polymer ?
#
loop_
_entity_poly.entity_id
_entity_poly.type
_entity_poly.pdbx_seq_one_letter_code
_entity_poly.pdbx_strand_id
1 'polypeptide(L)'
;MPKKRVRKSSKQDDVVPHSSKWKKSKKSPVNPVEEELQVSLLPSRRKKAKQSSVNSDDACFVGEPIPADEAQKKWPHRYTKNDESSEDESLKAKFHYREAKVDGILYKLEDNAYVKGEEGKEDYIATIVEMFETPEEEQYFTAQWFYRAEDTVIKDHGNLVDKKRIFKSDVKDENPLDCLVRKINIVQISPDAAKKKKIPPCDFYFDMKYNVPYLTFSNIDNESETSTLSSESGSNVRATDKKGVKEKSTQIKESNRPEWTLLDLYSGCGAMSTGLCFGASISGIKLVTKWAVDINKYACESLKLNHPETYVRNEPTEDFLSLLKEWAKLCDEFVLNGAESTDSDLNAAEEAEEKADDEAMDDSPDSEVFEVERLLSICYGDPNEDEKPGLYFKVHWKGYDSSYDTWEPIEGLSECKDAMKDFVINGYKEKILPLPGQADFICGGPPCQGVSGFNRFRNKNAPLEDEKNKQLIVYMNIIDFLKPKYVLMENVVDILKFAGGFLGRYAVGRLVAMNYQARMGMMAAGSYGLPQFRMRVFLWGALATEKLPSYPLPTHKVVSRSVIPTEFEEITVAYSTNENCQLAKALNLEGAINDLPPVENDDSDDERSYGTTPRTDFQKYIRLQRSEMVNYSADSQSAPSGMLYDHRPLKLNTDDYERVCHIPKKKGANFRDLKGVLVKENKVEWDPSVERVYLKSGKPLVPDYAMTFVRGTSSKPFGRLWWDEIVSTVVTRAEPHNQVLLHPEQDRVLSIRENARLQGFPDCYKLCGPVKQRYMQVGNAVAVPVALALGYTLGLAILGLSDDSPLTTLPFKYPSCLARSLDVVDDGSS
;
A
#
# COMPACT_ATOMS: atom_id res chain seq x y z
N MET A 1 -35.08 6.16 40.24
CA MET A 1 -36.40 5.44 40.25
C MET A 1 -36.85 5.31 38.80
N PRO A 2 -37.13 4.09 38.30
CA PRO A 2 -37.38 3.87 36.89
C PRO A 2 -38.87 3.90 36.57
N LYS A 3 -39.23 4.41 35.39
CA LYS A 3 -40.60 4.22 34.84
C LYS A 3 -40.59 3.15 33.74
N LYS A 4 -41.24 2.03 34.07
CA LYS A 4 -41.69 0.99 33.15
C LYS A 4 -42.68 1.54 32.12
N ARG A 5 -42.61 1.12 30.87
CA ARG A 5 -43.74 1.14 29.96
C ARG A 5 -43.99 -0.23 29.35
N VAL A 6 -45.26 -0.60 29.40
CA VAL A 6 -45.92 -1.90 29.23
C VAL A 6 -46.10 -2.20 27.72
N ARG A 7 -45.89 -3.49 27.37
CA ARG A 7 -46.32 -4.08 26.09
C ARG A 7 -47.85 -4.23 26.07
N LYS A 8 -48.49 -3.95 24.95
CA LYS A 8 -49.80 -4.47 24.58
C LYS A 8 -49.67 -5.36 23.36
N SER A 9 -50.17 -6.61 23.54
CA SER A 9 -50.41 -7.63 22.53
C SER A 9 -51.80 -7.43 21.89
N SER A 10 -51.93 -7.71 20.60
CA SER A 10 -53.22 -8.14 20.02
C SER A 10 -52.95 -9.23 18.99
N LYS A 11 -53.68 -10.35 19.20
CA LYS A 11 -53.83 -11.50 18.32
C LYS A 11 -54.96 -11.25 17.30
N GLN A 12 -54.87 -11.93 16.15
CA GLN A 12 -55.92 -12.66 15.42
C GLN A 12 -55.33 -13.14 14.11
N ASP A 13 -55.22 -14.37 13.85
CA ASP A 13 -55.94 -15.56 13.52
C ASP A 13 -56.28 -15.68 12.01
N ASP A 14 -55.78 -16.83 11.50
CA ASP A 14 -56.28 -17.73 10.50
C ASP A 14 -56.49 -17.27 9.00
N VAL A 15 -55.84 -17.98 8.09
CA VAL A 15 -56.44 -18.97 7.19
C VAL A 15 -55.37 -19.60 6.28
N VAL A 16 -55.29 -20.98 6.33
CA VAL A 16 -54.60 -21.83 5.34
C VAL A 16 -55.66 -22.23 4.30
N PRO A 17 -55.31 -22.42 2.99
CA PRO A 17 -55.31 -23.82 2.54
C PRO A 17 -54.30 -24.22 1.43
N HIS A 18 -53.93 -25.50 1.54
CA HIS A 18 -53.71 -26.55 0.54
C HIS A 18 -52.69 -26.46 -0.60
N SER A 19 -51.68 -27.27 -0.40
CA SER A 19 -51.09 -28.33 -1.22
C SER A 19 -51.24 -28.39 -2.73
N SER A 20 -50.13 -28.48 -3.43
CA SER A 20 -50.01 -29.43 -4.54
C SER A 20 -48.57 -29.97 -4.66
N LYS A 21 -48.47 -31.28 -4.58
CA LYS A 21 -47.32 -32.14 -4.84
C LYS A 21 -46.91 -32.04 -6.29
N TRP A 22 -45.60 -31.83 -6.54
CA TRP A 22 -44.99 -32.27 -7.82
C TRP A 22 -43.73 -33.07 -7.57
N LYS A 23 -43.60 -34.13 -8.36
CA LYS A 23 -42.72 -35.28 -8.27
C LYS A 23 -41.23 -34.91 -8.46
N LYS A 24 -40.34 -35.54 -7.71
CA LYS A 24 -38.91 -35.68 -7.93
C LYS A 24 -38.63 -36.40 -9.26
N SER A 25 -37.88 -35.79 -10.16
CA SER A 25 -37.08 -36.49 -11.17
C SER A 25 -35.60 -36.31 -10.83
N LYS A 26 -34.92 -37.44 -10.64
CA LYS A 26 -33.46 -37.49 -10.46
C LYS A 26 -32.78 -37.02 -11.76
N LYS A 27 -31.95 -35.99 -11.71
CA LYS A 27 -30.87 -35.76 -12.66
C LYS A 27 -29.56 -35.68 -11.88
N SER A 28 -28.61 -36.46 -12.34
CA SER A 28 -27.22 -36.54 -11.94
C SER A 28 -26.54 -35.16 -11.98
N PRO A 29 -25.49 -34.90 -11.13
CA PRO A 29 -24.78 -33.63 -11.17
C PRO A 29 -23.88 -33.59 -12.40
N VAL A 30 -24.19 -32.64 -13.28
CA VAL A 30 -23.25 -32.16 -14.32
C VAL A 30 -22.32 -31.19 -13.63
N ASN A 31 -21.00 -31.46 -13.68
CA ASN A 31 -19.97 -30.52 -13.30
C ASN A 31 -20.15 -29.23 -14.14
N PRO A 32 -20.04 -28.06 -13.55
CA PRO A 32 -19.85 -26.86 -14.33
C PRO A 32 -18.41 -26.93 -14.92
N VAL A 33 -18.34 -27.01 -16.23
CA VAL A 33 -17.14 -26.74 -16.99
C VAL A 33 -16.78 -25.29 -16.68
N GLU A 34 -15.64 -25.06 -16.05
CA GLU A 34 -14.99 -23.77 -16.01
C GLU A 34 -14.60 -23.44 -17.45
N GLU A 35 -15.31 -22.49 -18.06
CA GLU A 35 -14.80 -21.76 -19.21
C GLU A 35 -13.57 -20.98 -18.73
N GLU A 36 -12.41 -21.51 -19.05
CA GLU A 36 -11.15 -20.77 -19.01
C GLU A 36 -11.23 -19.60 -20.00
N LEU A 37 -11.61 -18.42 -19.52
CA LEU A 37 -11.31 -17.17 -20.17
C LEU A 37 -9.80 -16.91 -20.01
N GLN A 38 -9.01 -17.47 -20.92
CA GLN A 38 -7.64 -17.04 -21.16
C GLN A 38 -7.68 -15.61 -21.71
N VAL A 39 -7.54 -14.64 -20.83
CA VAL A 39 -7.23 -13.25 -21.21
C VAL A 39 -5.72 -13.15 -21.34
N SER A 40 -5.19 -13.38 -22.53
CA SER A 40 -3.80 -13.03 -22.86
C SER A 40 -3.67 -11.50 -22.89
N LEU A 41 -2.90 -10.94 -21.97
CA LEU A 41 -2.54 -9.51 -21.91
C LEU A 41 -1.46 -9.14 -22.95
N LEU A 42 -1.02 -10.08 -23.76
CA LEU A 42 -0.11 -9.87 -24.88
C LEU A 42 -0.81 -10.29 -26.17
N PRO A 43 -0.59 -9.62 -27.30
CA PRO A 43 -0.97 -10.19 -28.58
C PRO A 43 -0.28 -11.54 -28.70
N SER A 44 -1.05 -12.62 -28.55
CA SER A 44 -0.53 -13.99 -28.59
C SER A 44 0.08 -14.23 -29.97
N ARG A 45 1.31 -14.81 -30.00
CA ARG A 45 1.93 -15.36 -31.22
C ARG A 45 0.84 -16.07 -32.02
N ARG A 46 0.48 -15.51 -33.17
CA ARG A 46 -0.47 -16.12 -34.11
C ARG A 46 0.03 -17.51 -34.48
N LYS A 47 -0.71 -18.56 -34.10
CA LYS A 47 -0.58 -19.88 -34.74
C LYS A 47 -0.87 -19.69 -36.22
N LYS A 48 0.06 -20.13 -37.08
CA LYS A 48 -0.04 -20.12 -38.55
C LYS A 48 -1.46 -20.50 -38.99
N ALA A 49 -2.29 -19.50 -39.35
CA ALA A 49 -3.51 -19.74 -40.08
C ALA A 49 -3.10 -20.07 -41.54
N LYS A 50 -3.58 -21.17 -42.08
CA LYS A 50 -3.37 -21.52 -43.49
C LYS A 50 -3.92 -20.39 -44.35
N GLN A 51 -3.05 -19.75 -45.12
CA GLN A 51 -3.35 -18.72 -46.10
C GLN A 51 -4.43 -19.19 -47.07
N SER A 52 -5.48 -18.40 -47.18
CA SER A 52 -6.21 -18.27 -48.43
C SER A 52 -5.49 -17.19 -49.28
N SER A 53 -5.03 -17.55 -50.45
CA SER A 53 -4.37 -16.69 -51.44
C SER A 53 -5.32 -15.54 -51.80
N VAL A 54 -5.03 -14.32 -51.29
CA VAL A 54 -5.56 -13.07 -51.80
C VAL A 54 -4.38 -12.31 -52.40
N ASN A 55 -4.56 -11.71 -53.56
CA ASN A 55 -3.61 -11.08 -54.45
C ASN A 55 -2.55 -10.22 -53.68
N SER A 56 -1.28 -10.49 -53.96
CA SER A 56 -0.08 -9.93 -53.35
C SER A 56 0.38 -8.59 -53.94
N ASP A 57 -0.47 -7.81 -54.63
CA ASP A 57 0.00 -6.60 -55.34
C ASP A 57 -0.16 -5.29 -54.53
N ASP A 58 -0.73 -5.32 -53.32
CA ASP A 58 -1.06 -4.11 -52.56
C ASP A 58 -0.02 -3.72 -51.46
N ALA A 59 0.96 -4.57 -51.13
CA ALA A 59 2.02 -4.28 -50.15
C ALA A 59 3.41 -4.60 -50.72
N CYS A 60 4.32 -3.63 -50.71
CA CYS A 60 5.70 -3.83 -51.19
C CYS A 60 6.68 -2.83 -50.57
N PHE A 61 7.96 -3.25 -50.44
CA PHE A 61 9.03 -2.32 -50.09
C PHE A 61 9.37 -1.38 -51.23
N VAL A 62 9.81 -0.16 -50.89
CA VAL A 62 10.12 0.90 -51.85
C VAL A 62 11.57 1.32 -51.69
N GLY A 63 12.30 1.42 -52.80
CA GLY A 63 13.70 1.85 -52.87
C GLY A 63 14.71 0.70 -52.71
N GLU A 64 15.98 1.05 -52.66
CA GLU A 64 17.07 0.09 -52.51
C GLU A 64 17.15 -0.43 -51.05
N PRO A 65 17.55 -1.68 -50.84
CA PRO A 65 17.79 -2.24 -49.52
C PRO A 65 18.85 -1.42 -48.75
N ILE A 66 18.72 -1.39 -47.43
CA ILE A 66 19.70 -0.80 -46.55
C ILE A 66 21.02 -1.59 -46.68
N PRO A 67 22.20 -0.94 -46.78
CA PRO A 67 23.49 -1.60 -46.84
C PRO A 67 23.66 -2.62 -45.67
N ALA A 68 24.19 -3.81 -45.99
CA ALA A 68 24.26 -4.93 -45.05
C ALA A 68 25.05 -4.61 -43.78
N ASP A 69 26.10 -3.80 -43.86
CA ASP A 69 26.90 -3.36 -42.71
C ASP A 69 26.10 -2.42 -41.80
N GLU A 70 25.31 -1.51 -42.32
CA GLU A 70 24.40 -0.64 -41.58
C GLU A 70 23.28 -1.47 -40.92
N ALA A 71 22.66 -2.37 -41.67
CA ALA A 71 21.58 -3.23 -41.21
C ALA A 71 22.03 -4.18 -40.06
N GLN A 72 23.22 -4.82 -40.20
CA GLN A 72 23.80 -5.68 -39.17
C GLN A 72 24.17 -4.91 -37.90
N LYS A 73 24.61 -3.65 -38.03
CA LYS A 73 24.91 -2.79 -36.88
C LYS A 73 23.62 -2.38 -36.13
N LYS A 74 22.55 -2.07 -36.88
CA LYS A 74 21.29 -1.59 -36.29
C LYS A 74 20.43 -2.73 -35.74
N TRP A 75 20.39 -3.89 -36.39
CA TRP A 75 19.59 -5.05 -36.02
C TRP A 75 20.41 -6.35 -35.97
N PRO A 76 21.44 -6.48 -35.10
CA PRO A 76 22.37 -7.60 -35.07
C PRO A 76 21.69 -8.96 -34.82
N HIS A 77 20.59 -9.01 -34.06
CA HIS A 77 19.82 -10.20 -33.73
C HIS A 77 19.23 -10.92 -34.97
N ARG A 78 19.01 -10.21 -36.06
CA ARG A 78 18.50 -10.78 -37.31
C ARG A 78 19.55 -11.60 -38.07
N TYR A 79 20.84 -11.39 -37.79
CA TYR A 79 21.98 -11.99 -38.52
C TYR A 79 22.81 -12.98 -37.69
N THR A 80 22.63 -13.05 -36.39
CA THR A 80 23.33 -14.02 -35.52
C THR A 80 22.82 -15.42 -35.79
N LYS A 81 23.75 -16.41 -35.84
CA LYS A 81 23.37 -17.82 -35.87
C LYS A 81 22.72 -18.17 -34.55
N ASN A 82 21.58 -18.89 -34.60
CA ASN A 82 20.96 -19.39 -33.39
C ASN A 82 21.90 -20.40 -32.73
N ASP A 83 22.33 -20.14 -31.48
CA ASP A 83 22.81 -21.20 -30.62
C ASP A 83 21.59 -22.08 -30.30
N GLU A 84 21.73 -23.38 -30.46
CA GLU A 84 20.65 -24.40 -30.29
C GLU A 84 20.04 -24.41 -28.87
N SER A 85 20.48 -23.52 -28.00
CA SER A 85 20.03 -23.39 -26.61
C SER A 85 19.14 -22.15 -26.30
N SER A 86 18.90 -21.25 -27.28
CA SER A 86 18.06 -20.09 -27.08
C SER A 86 16.64 -20.34 -27.62
N GLU A 87 15.63 -20.21 -26.73
CA GLU A 87 14.19 -20.27 -27.09
C GLU A 87 13.70 -19.08 -27.95
N ASP A 88 14.62 -18.24 -28.44
CA ASP A 88 14.31 -17.01 -29.19
C ASP A 88 14.25 -17.32 -30.71
N GLU A 89 13.05 -17.70 -31.17
CA GLU A 89 12.73 -17.92 -32.60
C GLU A 89 12.48 -16.59 -33.35
N SER A 90 13.34 -15.58 -33.25
CA SER A 90 13.20 -14.37 -34.06
C SER A 90 13.40 -14.65 -35.55
N LEU A 91 12.53 -14.09 -36.43
CA LEU A 91 12.67 -14.23 -37.87
C LEU A 91 14.02 -13.66 -38.33
N LYS A 92 14.67 -14.32 -39.30
CA LYS A 92 15.91 -13.85 -39.95
C LYS A 92 15.58 -12.89 -41.06
N ALA A 93 16.46 -11.91 -41.28
CA ALA A 93 16.31 -10.93 -42.34
C ALA A 93 17.31 -11.23 -43.49
N LYS A 94 16.82 -11.21 -44.72
CA LYS A 94 17.61 -11.19 -45.97
C LYS A 94 18.01 -9.77 -46.28
N PHE A 95 17.05 -8.84 -46.29
CA PHE A 95 17.23 -7.43 -46.58
C PHE A 95 16.42 -6.56 -45.64
N HIS A 96 16.87 -5.33 -45.38
CA HIS A 96 16.11 -4.31 -44.63
C HIS A 96 15.79 -3.15 -45.57
N TYR A 97 14.69 -2.46 -45.33
CA TYR A 97 14.19 -1.34 -46.10
C TYR A 97 13.86 -0.14 -45.23
N ARG A 98 13.89 1.07 -45.83
CA ARG A 98 13.54 2.33 -45.17
C ARG A 98 12.09 2.74 -45.39
N GLU A 99 11.49 2.29 -46.49
CA GLU A 99 10.16 2.67 -46.93
C GLU A 99 9.39 1.45 -47.45
N ALA A 100 8.08 1.47 -47.24
CA ALA A 100 7.14 0.47 -47.73
C ALA A 100 5.85 1.14 -48.23
N LYS A 101 5.19 0.58 -49.25
CA LYS A 101 3.88 1.02 -49.72
C LYS A 101 2.86 -0.06 -49.45
N VAL A 102 1.78 0.28 -48.73
CA VAL A 102 0.66 -0.61 -48.43
C VAL A 102 -0.64 0.12 -48.75
N ASP A 103 -1.51 -0.48 -49.51
CA ASP A 103 -2.78 0.12 -49.96
C ASP A 103 -2.63 1.56 -50.51
N GLY A 104 -1.56 1.80 -51.26
CA GLY A 104 -1.26 3.12 -51.81
C GLY A 104 -0.64 4.14 -50.85
N ILE A 105 -0.53 3.83 -49.56
CA ILE A 105 0.06 4.68 -48.52
C ILE A 105 1.55 4.37 -48.37
N LEU A 106 2.41 5.40 -48.43
CA LEU A 106 3.85 5.24 -48.22
C LEU A 106 4.17 5.33 -46.72
N TYR A 107 4.75 4.30 -46.12
CA TYR A 107 5.25 4.22 -44.74
C TYR A 107 6.78 4.29 -44.72
N LYS A 108 7.31 4.94 -43.70
CA LYS A 108 8.74 5.04 -43.43
C LYS A 108 9.08 4.48 -42.06
N LEU A 109 10.37 4.16 -41.83
CA LEU A 109 10.84 3.90 -40.46
C LEU A 109 10.51 5.09 -39.56
N GLU A 110 10.15 4.79 -38.32
CA GLU A 110 9.71 5.73 -37.24
C GLU A 110 8.33 6.38 -37.50
N ASP A 111 7.62 6.01 -38.57
CA ASP A 111 6.22 6.39 -38.72
C ASP A 111 5.31 5.67 -37.69
N ASN A 112 4.30 6.38 -37.22
CA ASN A 112 3.27 5.81 -36.38
C ASN A 112 2.07 5.39 -37.23
N ALA A 113 1.53 4.21 -36.93
CA ALA A 113 0.43 3.64 -37.71
C ALA A 113 -0.55 2.84 -36.84
N TYR A 114 -1.77 2.71 -37.35
CA TYR A 114 -2.66 1.65 -36.94
C TYR A 114 -2.23 0.33 -37.56
N VAL A 115 -2.22 -0.71 -36.76
CA VAL A 115 -1.97 -2.10 -37.17
C VAL A 115 -3.25 -2.88 -36.95
N LYS A 116 -3.66 -3.64 -37.95
CA LYS A 116 -4.91 -4.41 -37.98
C LYS A 116 -5.11 -5.25 -36.73
N GLY A 117 -6.20 -4.99 -36.02
CA GLY A 117 -6.62 -5.72 -34.84
C GLY A 117 -7.18 -7.11 -35.16
N GLU A 118 -7.44 -7.90 -34.10
CA GLU A 118 -8.22 -9.13 -34.21
C GLU A 118 -9.67 -8.81 -34.59
N GLU A 119 -10.36 -9.75 -35.23
CA GLU A 119 -11.75 -9.56 -35.64
C GLU A 119 -12.65 -9.16 -34.45
N GLY A 120 -13.30 -8.00 -34.56
CA GLY A 120 -14.15 -7.43 -33.52
C GLY A 120 -13.44 -6.57 -32.47
N LYS A 121 -12.12 -6.38 -32.58
CA LYS A 121 -11.35 -5.44 -31.76
C LYS A 121 -10.95 -4.19 -32.53
N GLU A 122 -10.63 -3.12 -31.84
CA GLU A 122 -10.03 -1.92 -32.42
C GLU A 122 -8.62 -2.21 -32.92
N ASP A 123 -8.19 -1.48 -33.97
CA ASP A 123 -6.82 -1.55 -34.48
C ASP A 123 -5.82 -1.14 -33.43
N TYR A 124 -4.68 -1.82 -33.38
CA TYR A 124 -3.58 -1.53 -32.48
C TYR A 124 -2.78 -0.29 -32.93
N ILE A 125 -2.05 0.30 -32.01
CA ILE A 125 -1.26 1.51 -32.25
C ILE A 125 0.21 1.18 -32.10
N ALA A 126 1.04 1.51 -33.13
CA ALA A 126 2.47 1.21 -33.08
C ALA A 126 3.34 2.24 -33.80
N THR A 127 4.61 2.29 -33.47
CA THR A 127 5.69 2.87 -34.27
C THR A 127 6.37 1.77 -35.07
N ILE A 128 6.65 2.01 -36.35
CA ILE A 128 7.39 1.09 -37.23
C ILE A 128 8.88 1.24 -36.95
N VAL A 129 9.50 0.29 -36.27
CA VAL A 129 10.92 0.40 -35.86
C VAL A 129 11.87 -0.39 -36.76
N GLU A 130 11.34 -1.26 -37.62
CA GLU A 130 12.11 -2.11 -38.53
C GLU A 130 11.21 -2.54 -39.70
N MET A 131 11.74 -2.66 -40.88
CA MET A 131 11.12 -3.23 -42.07
C MET A 131 12.10 -4.18 -42.75
N PHE A 132 11.72 -5.42 -42.99
CA PHE A 132 12.63 -6.42 -43.51
C PHE A 132 11.95 -7.52 -44.34
N GLU A 133 12.70 -8.09 -45.26
CA GLU A 133 12.34 -9.27 -46.04
C GLU A 133 13.06 -10.49 -45.46
N THR A 134 12.33 -11.59 -45.25
CA THR A 134 12.90 -12.86 -44.80
C THR A 134 13.63 -13.60 -45.93
N PRO A 135 14.44 -14.63 -45.64
CA PRO A 135 15.05 -15.50 -46.66
C PRO A 135 14.00 -16.20 -47.55
N GLU A 136 12.76 -16.35 -47.08
CA GLU A 136 11.61 -16.93 -47.75
C GLU A 136 10.86 -15.90 -48.60
N GLU A 137 11.38 -14.67 -48.72
CA GLU A 137 10.80 -13.53 -49.47
C GLU A 137 9.44 -13.01 -48.87
N GLU A 138 9.18 -13.31 -47.60
CA GLU A 138 8.03 -12.74 -46.90
C GLU A 138 8.38 -11.33 -46.34
N GLN A 139 7.41 -10.43 -46.36
CA GLN A 139 7.61 -9.03 -45.98
C GLN A 139 7.05 -8.74 -44.59
N TYR A 140 7.88 -8.27 -43.69
CA TYR A 140 7.55 -8.00 -42.31
C TYR A 140 7.99 -6.58 -41.87
N PHE A 141 7.32 -6.09 -40.83
CA PHE A 141 7.80 -4.95 -40.05
C PHE A 141 7.76 -5.30 -38.55
N THR A 142 8.63 -4.66 -37.79
CA THR A 142 8.59 -4.76 -36.34
C THR A 142 7.84 -3.56 -35.79
N ALA A 143 6.74 -3.81 -35.06
CA ALA A 143 5.92 -2.84 -34.37
C ALA A 143 6.43 -2.62 -32.96
N GLN A 144 6.68 -1.40 -32.53
CA GLN A 144 6.78 -1.02 -31.11
C GLN A 144 5.43 -0.51 -30.65
N TRP A 145 4.81 -1.16 -29.67
CA TRP A 145 3.43 -0.94 -29.30
C TRP A 145 3.20 0.26 -28.40
N PHE A 146 2.04 0.90 -28.59
CA PHE A 146 1.42 1.78 -27.61
C PHE A 146 0.15 1.14 -27.07
N TYR A 147 -0.09 1.29 -25.77
CA TYR A 147 -1.30 0.82 -25.11
C TYR A 147 -2.27 1.99 -24.84
N ARG A 148 -3.56 1.81 -25.15
CA ARG A 148 -4.62 2.64 -24.60
C ARG A 148 -4.77 2.34 -23.11
N ALA A 149 -5.43 3.20 -22.35
CA ALA A 149 -5.66 2.96 -20.92
C ALA A 149 -6.40 1.63 -20.68
N GLU A 150 -7.36 1.29 -21.54
CA GLU A 150 -8.13 0.05 -21.48
C GLU A 150 -7.28 -1.21 -21.74
N ASP A 151 -6.20 -1.09 -22.50
CA ASP A 151 -5.28 -2.18 -22.82
C ASP A 151 -4.23 -2.40 -21.71
N THR A 152 -4.17 -1.52 -20.71
CA THR A 152 -3.28 -1.64 -19.56
C THR A 152 -3.97 -2.31 -18.37
N VAL A 153 -3.31 -2.33 -17.21
CA VAL A 153 -3.94 -2.77 -15.94
C VAL A 153 -5.16 -1.92 -15.55
N ILE A 154 -5.29 -0.71 -16.05
CA ILE A 154 -6.42 0.19 -15.75
C ILE A 154 -7.76 -0.36 -16.25
N LYS A 155 -7.79 -1.01 -17.42
CA LYS A 155 -8.97 -1.69 -18.02
C LYS A 155 -10.26 -0.86 -17.91
N ASP A 156 -11.26 -1.35 -17.16
CA ASP A 156 -12.60 -0.75 -17.03
C ASP A 156 -12.59 0.70 -16.46
N HIS A 157 -11.45 1.17 -16.00
CA HIS A 157 -11.26 2.53 -15.49
C HIS A 157 -10.61 3.49 -16.50
N GLY A 158 -10.54 3.12 -17.78
CA GLY A 158 -9.99 3.96 -18.84
C GLY A 158 -10.63 5.36 -18.93
N ASN A 159 -11.87 5.49 -18.48
CA ASN A 159 -12.57 6.77 -18.40
C ASN A 159 -11.97 7.78 -17.41
N LEU A 160 -11.07 7.34 -16.52
CA LEU A 160 -10.29 8.23 -15.63
C LEU A 160 -9.18 8.97 -16.38
N VAL A 161 -8.76 8.47 -17.53
CA VAL A 161 -7.65 8.97 -18.34
C VAL A 161 -8.20 9.60 -19.63
N ASP A 162 -7.53 10.62 -20.16
CA ASP A 162 -7.88 11.20 -21.46
C ASP A 162 -7.80 10.13 -22.55
N LYS A 163 -8.83 10.00 -23.39
CA LYS A 163 -8.91 9.01 -24.47
C LYS A 163 -7.81 9.15 -25.53
N LYS A 164 -7.22 10.33 -25.67
CA LYS A 164 -6.08 10.57 -26.56
C LYS A 164 -4.74 10.21 -25.94
N ARG A 165 -4.69 9.97 -24.62
CA ARG A 165 -3.47 9.59 -23.91
C ARG A 165 -3.23 8.10 -24.05
N ILE A 166 -2.10 7.76 -24.66
CA ILE A 166 -1.60 6.39 -24.81
C ILE A 166 -0.26 6.23 -24.08
N PHE A 167 0.15 4.99 -23.87
CA PHE A 167 1.35 4.66 -23.12
C PHE A 167 2.32 3.89 -23.98
N LYS A 168 3.56 4.39 -24.13
CA LYS A 168 4.61 3.71 -24.89
C LYS A 168 5.01 2.40 -24.19
N SER A 169 5.21 1.33 -24.95
CA SER A 169 5.67 0.05 -24.42
C SER A 169 7.06 -0.30 -24.95
N ASP A 170 7.80 -1.10 -24.19
CA ASP A 170 9.07 -1.69 -24.67
C ASP A 170 8.84 -2.98 -25.47
N VAL A 171 7.60 -3.46 -25.57
CA VAL A 171 7.23 -4.66 -26.32
C VAL A 171 7.29 -4.39 -27.81
N LYS A 172 7.98 -5.29 -28.54
CA LYS A 172 8.15 -5.26 -29.99
C LYS A 172 7.80 -6.62 -30.55
N ASP A 173 7.01 -6.63 -31.64
CA ASP A 173 6.62 -7.87 -32.32
C ASP A 173 6.72 -7.72 -33.83
N GLU A 174 7.03 -8.81 -34.53
CA GLU A 174 7.02 -8.90 -35.99
C GLU A 174 5.59 -9.08 -36.51
N ASN A 175 5.23 -8.29 -37.52
CA ASN A 175 3.94 -8.34 -38.16
C ASN A 175 4.11 -8.34 -39.68
N PRO A 176 3.27 -9.06 -40.45
CA PRO A 176 3.22 -8.98 -41.89
C PRO A 176 2.96 -7.53 -42.33
N LEU A 177 3.59 -7.11 -43.44
CA LEU A 177 3.53 -5.73 -43.91
C LEU A 177 2.09 -5.27 -44.24
N ASP A 178 1.25 -6.18 -44.73
CA ASP A 178 -0.16 -5.97 -45.08
C ASP A 178 -1.09 -5.72 -43.87
N CYS A 179 -0.56 -5.81 -42.65
CA CYS A 179 -1.28 -5.44 -41.42
C CYS A 179 -1.30 -3.93 -41.15
N LEU A 180 -0.54 -3.11 -41.89
CA LEU A 180 -0.56 -1.64 -41.76
C LEU A 180 -1.87 -1.09 -42.36
N VAL A 181 -2.61 -0.27 -41.60
CA VAL A 181 -3.93 0.25 -41.98
C VAL A 181 -3.86 1.70 -42.43
N ARG A 182 -3.37 2.62 -41.58
CA ARG A 182 -3.18 4.04 -41.89
C ARG A 182 -2.19 4.71 -40.94
N LYS A 183 -1.58 5.80 -41.41
CA LYS A 183 -0.73 6.63 -40.57
C LYS A 183 -1.55 7.42 -39.57
N ILE A 184 -0.93 7.68 -38.41
CA ILE A 184 -1.47 8.51 -37.33
C ILE A 184 -0.41 9.45 -36.80
N ASN A 185 -0.86 10.57 -36.26
CA ASN A 185 0.01 11.55 -35.63
C ASN A 185 0.04 11.33 -34.11
N ILE A 186 1.18 10.82 -33.59
CA ILE A 186 1.42 10.64 -32.15
C ILE A 186 2.49 11.64 -31.72
N VAL A 187 2.22 12.38 -30.65
CA VAL A 187 3.14 13.39 -30.13
C VAL A 187 3.58 13.04 -28.72
N GLN A 188 4.88 13.03 -28.48
CA GLN A 188 5.45 12.99 -27.14
C GLN A 188 5.31 14.36 -26.50
N ILE A 189 4.76 14.42 -25.29
CA ILE A 189 4.63 15.66 -24.52
C ILE A 189 5.35 15.53 -23.18
N SER A 190 5.81 16.65 -22.66
CA SER A 190 6.36 16.66 -21.30
C SER A 190 5.26 16.50 -20.26
N PRO A 191 5.53 15.89 -19.10
CA PRO A 191 4.58 15.78 -18.01
C PRO A 191 3.96 17.13 -17.59
N ASP A 192 4.71 18.22 -17.67
CA ASP A 192 4.24 19.57 -17.37
C ASP A 192 3.25 20.10 -18.43
N ALA A 193 3.45 19.75 -19.70
CA ALA A 193 2.51 20.11 -20.76
C ALA A 193 1.21 19.34 -20.62
N ALA A 194 1.28 18.05 -20.26
CA ALA A 194 0.13 17.22 -19.94
C ALA A 194 -0.68 17.81 -18.77
N LYS A 195 -0.01 18.18 -17.68
CA LYS A 195 -0.63 18.82 -16.50
C LYS A 195 -1.34 20.13 -16.84
N LYS A 196 -0.76 20.95 -17.71
CA LYS A 196 -1.30 22.25 -18.14
C LYS A 196 -2.32 22.13 -19.27
N LYS A 197 -2.63 20.89 -19.72
CA LYS A 197 -3.50 20.62 -20.89
C LYS A 197 -3.09 21.39 -22.17
N LYS A 198 -1.80 21.62 -22.34
CA LYS A 198 -1.22 22.26 -23.54
C LYS A 198 -0.82 21.16 -24.54
N ILE A 199 -1.80 20.47 -25.10
CA ILE A 199 -1.61 19.38 -26.04
C ILE A 199 -1.68 19.96 -27.46
N PRO A 200 -0.67 19.74 -28.32
CA PRO A 200 -0.71 20.15 -29.71
C PRO A 200 -1.77 19.35 -30.47
N PRO A 201 -2.23 19.80 -31.64
CA PRO A 201 -3.13 19.02 -32.49
C PRO A 201 -2.48 17.69 -32.87
N CYS A 202 -3.11 16.58 -32.43
CA CYS A 202 -2.64 15.20 -32.67
C CYS A 202 -3.80 14.20 -32.59
N ASP A 203 -3.60 13.01 -33.14
CA ASP A 203 -4.52 11.88 -32.95
C ASP A 203 -4.39 11.35 -31.54
N PHE A 204 -3.13 11.11 -31.10
CA PHE A 204 -2.78 10.65 -29.76
C PHE A 204 -1.54 11.40 -29.25
N TYR A 205 -1.40 11.36 -27.92
CA TYR A 205 -0.18 11.82 -27.22
C TYR A 205 0.25 10.86 -26.14
N PHE A 206 1.53 10.88 -25.79
CA PHE A 206 2.07 10.10 -24.68
C PHE A 206 3.08 10.91 -23.87
N ASP A 207 3.13 10.65 -22.59
CA ASP A 207 4.04 11.27 -21.61
C ASP A 207 4.65 10.24 -20.65
N MET A 208 4.19 8.98 -20.72
CA MET A 208 4.64 7.86 -19.91
C MET A 208 4.80 6.60 -20.75
N LYS A 209 5.62 5.67 -20.23
CA LYS A 209 5.68 4.28 -20.69
C LYS A 209 4.94 3.35 -19.73
N TYR A 210 4.39 2.26 -20.24
CA TYR A 210 3.77 1.20 -19.46
C TYR A 210 4.49 -0.13 -19.68
N ASN A 211 4.97 -0.71 -18.57
CA ASN A 211 5.65 -2.01 -18.55
C ASN A 211 4.85 -3.00 -17.72
N VAL A 212 4.65 -4.20 -18.26
CA VAL A 212 3.88 -5.27 -17.62
C VAL A 212 4.44 -5.72 -16.27
N PRO A 213 5.76 -5.94 -16.12
CA PRO A 213 6.32 -6.26 -14.83
C PRO A 213 5.99 -5.19 -13.78
N TYR A 214 5.43 -5.61 -12.65
CA TYR A 214 4.99 -4.73 -11.55
C TYR A 214 3.95 -3.68 -11.97
N LEU A 215 3.28 -3.85 -13.12
CA LEU A 215 2.23 -2.96 -13.66
C LEU A 215 2.69 -1.49 -13.64
N THR A 216 3.91 -1.25 -14.17
CA THR A 216 4.62 0.01 -13.99
C THR A 216 4.25 1.04 -15.05
N PHE A 217 3.78 2.22 -14.61
CA PHE A 217 3.73 3.45 -15.39
C PHE A 217 4.89 4.34 -14.96
N SER A 218 5.80 4.68 -15.86
CA SER A 218 6.99 5.48 -15.56
C SER A 218 7.26 6.53 -16.64
N ASN A 219 8.08 7.51 -16.30
CA ASN A 219 8.53 8.53 -17.24
C ASN A 219 9.24 7.91 -18.46
N ILE A 220 9.30 8.69 -19.52
CA ILE A 220 10.09 8.37 -20.70
C ILE A 220 11.48 8.97 -20.49
N ASP A 221 12.51 8.14 -20.61
CA ASP A 221 13.90 8.58 -20.51
C ASP A 221 14.21 9.54 -21.68
N ASN A 222 14.73 10.72 -21.39
CA ASN A 222 15.25 11.63 -22.42
C ASN A 222 16.60 11.10 -22.91
N GLU A 223 16.59 10.26 -23.92
CA GLU A 223 17.82 9.76 -24.57
C GLU A 223 18.71 10.85 -25.22
N SER A 224 18.30 12.14 -25.15
CA SER A 224 18.94 13.23 -25.91
C SER A 224 20.02 14.02 -25.18
N GLU A 225 20.35 13.76 -23.91
CA GLU A 225 21.37 14.54 -23.18
C GLU A 225 22.73 13.85 -22.99
N THR A 226 22.90 12.57 -23.42
CA THR A 226 24.18 11.85 -23.24
C THR A 226 25.04 11.70 -24.49
N SER A 227 24.63 12.24 -25.64
CA SER A 227 25.37 12.03 -26.89
C SER A 227 26.29 13.20 -27.34
N THR A 228 26.55 14.21 -26.53
CA THR A 228 27.40 15.35 -26.92
C THR A 228 28.62 15.64 -26.06
N LEU A 229 29.08 14.70 -25.23
CA LEU A 229 30.37 14.87 -24.51
C LEU A 229 31.18 13.57 -24.45
N SER A 230 31.63 13.05 -25.59
CA SER A 230 32.79 12.17 -25.62
C SER A 230 33.40 12.09 -27.02
N SER A 231 34.13 13.11 -27.44
CA SER A 231 35.22 12.96 -28.41
C SER A 231 36.45 13.68 -27.84
N GLU A 232 37.54 12.93 -27.81
CA GLU A 232 38.93 13.26 -27.52
C GLU A 232 39.43 12.94 -26.09
N SER A 233 39.97 11.79 -25.91
CA SER A 233 41.40 11.51 -25.77
C SER A 233 41.63 10.03 -25.40
N GLY A 234 42.30 9.35 -26.32
CA GLY A 234 42.77 7.99 -26.08
C GLY A 234 44.00 7.98 -25.17
N SER A 235 44.03 7.00 -24.26
CA SER A 235 45.28 6.34 -23.89
C SER A 235 45.00 4.98 -23.20
N ASN A 236 45.65 3.96 -23.72
CA ASN A 236 45.74 2.61 -23.22
C ASN A 236 46.15 2.55 -21.75
N VAL A 237 45.44 1.80 -20.90
CA VAL A 237 46.09 1.09 -19.77
C VAL A 237 45.41 -0.27 -19.56
N ARG A 238 46.30 -1.26 -19.47
CA ARG A 238 46.07 -2.71 -19.26
C ARG A 238 45.36 -3.03 -17.96
N ALA A 239 44.60 -4.12 -18.00
CA ALA A 239 44.07 -4.84 -16.83
C ALA A 239 45.17 -5.28 -15.87
N THR A 240 45.06 -4.96 -14.60
CA THR A 240 45.62 -5.73 -13.48
C THR A 240 44.82 -5.47 -12.20
N ASP A 241 44.42 -6.61 -11.59
CA ASP A 241 44.20 -6.85 -10.15
C ASP A 241 43.12 -6.10 -9.35
N LYS A 242 42.15 -6.95 -9.02
CA LYS A 242 41.21 -6.78 -7.90
C LYS A 242 41.98 -6.65 -6.57
N LYS A 243 41.93 -5.48 -5.92
CA LYS A 243 42.12 -5.32 -4.48
C LYS A 243 41.37 -4.09 -3.98
N GLY A 244 40.38 -4.36 -3.11
CA GLY A 244 39.96 -3.52 -1.98
C GLY A 244 39.65 -2.04 -2.26
N VAL A 245 38.43 -1.74 -2.68
CA VAL A 245 37.88 -0.39 -2.52
C VAL A 245 37.44 -0.27 -1.04
N LYS A 246 38.26 0.38 -0.23
CA LYS A 246 37.84 0.91 1.07
C LYS A 246 36.85 2.05 0.77
N GLU A 247 35.58 1.80 1.07
CA GLU A 247 34.56 2.85 1.14
C GLU A 247 34.99 3.89 2.17
N LYS A 248 35.34 5.07 1.69
CA LYS A 248 35.35 6.27 2.51
C LYS A 248 33.90 6.67 2.72
N SER A 249 33.28 6.17 3.79
CA SER A 249 32.04 6.73 4.31
C SER A 249 32.36 8.15 4.80
N THR A 250 32.00 9.13 3.99
CA THR A 250 31.96 10.52 4.44
C THR A 250 30.79 10.60 5.43
N GLN A 251 31.06 10.56 6.73
CA GLN A 251 30.08 10.84 7.78
C GLN A 251 29.59 12.28 7.60
N ILE A 252 28.44 12.43 6.94
CA ILE A 252 27.67 13.68 6.95
C ILE A 252 27.09 13.77 8.36
N LYS A 253 27.49 14.81 9.11
CA LYS A 253 26.96 15.09 10.45
C LYS A 253 25.43 15.09 10.40
N GLU A 254 24.78 14.40 11.33
CA GLU A 254 23.31 14.22 11.39
C GLU A 254 22.51 15.54 11.28
N SER A 255 23.10 16.66 11.69
CA SER A 255 22.48 17.98 11.69
C SER A 255 22.26 18.63 10.31
N ASN A 256 22.77 18.05 9.20
CA ASN A 256 22.72 18.67 7.85
C ASN A 256 21.96 17.83 6.80
N ARG A 257 21.19 16.81 7.22
CA ARG A 257 20.39 16.01 6.30
C ARG A 257 19.09 16.72 5.97
N PRO A 258 18.65 16.79 4.71
CA PRO A 258 17.35 17.36 4.37
C PRO A 258 16.24 16.56 5.07
N GLU A 259 15.34 17.26 5.74
CA GLU A 259 14.18 16.68 6.40
C GLU A 259 13.04 16.54 5.38
N TRP A 260 12.45 15.34 5.32
CA TRP A 260 11.29 15.01 4.50
C TRP A 260 10.09 14.77 5.42
N THR A 261 8.94 15.33 5.05
CA THR A 261 7.71 15.24 5.84
C THR A 261 6.81 14.12 5.35
N LEU A 262 6.29 13.33 6.30
CA LEU A 262 5.37 12.21 6.05
C LEU A 262 4.01 12.51 6.69
N LEU A 263 2.93 12.30 5.93
CA LEU A 263 1.55 12.17 6.41
C LEU A 263 1.14 10.68 6.35
N ASP A 264 0.79 10.11 7.51
CA ASP A 264 0.32 8.71 7.65
C ASP A 264 -1.20 8.68 7.81
N LEU A 265 -1.92 8.27 6.75
CA LEU A 265 -3.38 8.13 6.72
C LEU A 265 -3.80 6.71 7.09
N TYR A 266 -4.86 6.57 7.90
CA TYR A 266 -5.25 5.28 8.49
C TYR A 266 -4.08 4.68 9.27
N SER A 267 -3.39 5.54 10.01
CA SER A 267 -2.07 5.28 10.61
C SER A 267 -2.05 4.12 11.61
N GLY A 268 -3.22 3.78 12.17
CA GLY A 268 -3.29 2.83 13.27
C GLY A 268 -2.37 3.26 14.41
N CYS A 269 -1.58 2.34 14.92
CA CYS A 269 -0.56 2.66 15.92
C CYS A 269 0.81 3.07 15.31
N GLY A 270 0.88 3.44 14.03
CA GLY A 270 2.09 4.00 13.42
C GLY A 270 3.16 3.00 12.95
N ALA A 271 2.81 1.73 12.77
CA ALA A 271 3.80 0.70 12.38
C ALA A 271 4.42 0.95 11.00
N MET A 272 3.60 1.41 10.02
CA MET A 272 4.07 1.67 8.66
C MET A 272 5.02 2.86 8.64
N SER A 273 4.61 3.99 9.19
CA SER A 273 5.44 5.20 9.26
C SER A 273 6.72 4.98 10.07
N THR A 274 6.65 4.26 11.20
CA THR A 274 7.84 3.87 11.99
C THR A 274 8.86 3.09 11.14
N GLY A 275 8.39 2.04 10.43
CA GLY A 275 9.26 1.25 9.57
C GLY A 275 9.84 2.06 8.41
N LEU A 276 9.03 2.89 7.75
CA LEU A 276 9.47 3.79 6.67
C LEU A 276 10.55 4.76 7.14
N CYS A 277 10.36 5.38 8.31
CA CYS A 277 11.36 6.29 8.91
C CYS A 277 12.68 5.55 9.23
N PHE A 278 12.62 4.32 9.76
CA PHE A 278 13.84 3.51 9.98
C PHE A 278 14.58 3.25 8.67
N GLY A 279 13.86 2.82 7.63
CA GLY A 279 14.45 2.52 6.33
C GLY A 279 15.07 3.74 5.66
N ALA A 280 14.37 4.87 5.66
CA ALA A 280 14.88 6.15 5.14
C ALA A 280 16.14 6.59 5.87
N SER A 281 16.19 6.43 7.20
CA SER A 281 17.38 6.75 8.00
C SER A 281 18.60 5.91 7.61
N ILE A 282 18.41 4.61 7.31
CA ILE A 282 19.49 3.72 6.85
C ILE A 282 20.05 4.17 5.50
N SER A 283 19.21 4.67 4.59
CA SER A 283 19.67 5.24 3.31
C SER A 283 20.25 6.65 3.42
N GLY A 284 20.21 7.28 4.60
CA GLY A 284 20.75 8.61 4.85
C GLY A 284 19.73 9.76 4.76
N ILE A 285 18.45 9.48 4.65
CA ILE A 285 17.36 10.47 4.62
C ILE A 285 16.73 10.59 6.01
N LYS A 286 16.47 11.84 6.45
CA LYS A 286 15.68 12.12 7.64
C LYS A 286 14.20 12.24 7.24
N LEU A 287 13.46 11.13 7.32
CA LEU A 287 12.01 11.12 7.12
C LEU A 287 11.31 11.24 8.49
N VAL A 288 10.40 12.21 8.63
CA VAL A 288 9.69 12.49 9.88
C VAL A 288 8.19 12.39 9.65
N THR A 289 7.51 11.59 10.46
CA THR A 289 6.04 11.53 10.48
C THR A 289 5.52 12.81 11.15
N LYS A 290 5.23 13.83 10.33
CA LYS A 290 4.75 15.12 10.85
C LYS A 290 3.28 15.06 11.22
N TRP A 291 2.46 14.34 10.44
CA TRP A 291 1.02 14.22 10.65
C TRP A 291 0.58 12.76 10.55
N ALA A 292 -0.42 12.40 11.36
CA ALA A 292 -1.03 11.08 11.34
C ALA A 292 -2.53 11.18 11.63
N VAL A 293 -3.34 10.35 10.96
CA VAL A 293 -4.81 10.37 11.09
C VAL A 293 -5.33 8.94 11.24
N ASP A 294 -6.12 8.69 12.27
CA ASP A 294 -6.86 7.43 12.47
C ASP A 294 -8.14 7.67 13.26
N ILE A 295 -9.16 6.89 12.97
CA ILE A 295 -10.45 6.96 13.69
C ILE A 295 -10.39 6.28 15.06
N ASN A 296 -9.42 5.38 15.29
CA ASN A 296 -9.31 4.61 16.53
C ASN A 296 -8.53 5.39 17.59
N LYS A 297 -9.25 5.89 18.60
CA LYS A 297 -8.69 6.64 19.72
C LYS A 297 -7.45 5.98 20.36
N TYR A 298 -7.53 4.69 20.65
CA TYR A 298 -6.42 3.97 21.32
C TYR A 298 -5.21 3.77 20.41
N ALA A 299 -5.43 3.68 19.11
CA ALA A 299 -4.35 3.63 18.14
C ALA A 299 -3.63 4.98 18.07
N CYS A 300 -4.38 6.09 18.05
CA CYS A 300 -3.84 7.45 18.14
C CYS A 300 -3.07 7.69 19.44
N GLU A 301 -3.59 7.22 20.58
CA GLU A 301 -2.90 7.29 21.87
C GLU A 301 -1.57 6.53 21.84
N SER A 302 -1.55 5.30 21.26
CA SER A 302 -0.32 4.54 21.10
C SER A 302 0.69 5.25 20.21
N LEU A 303 0.24 5.84 19.11
CA LEU A 303 1.10 6.59 18.20
C LEU A 303 1.70 7.81 18.90
N LYS A 304 0.89 8.64 19.56
CA LYS A 304 1.36 9.81 20.35
C LYS A 304 2.39 9.43 21.42
N LEU A 305 2.15 8.31 22.13
CA LEU A 305 3.07 7.83 23.17
C LEU A 305 4.44 7.45 22.60
N ASN A 306 4.47 6.87 21.40
CA ASN A 306 5.71 6.41 20.78
C ASN A 306 6.36 7.49 19.88
N HIS A 307 5.60 8.46 19.37
CA HIS A 307 6.04 9.54 18.49
C HIS A 307 5.42 10.87 18.94
N PRO A 308 5.90 11.45 20.05
CA PRO A 308 5.35 12.69 20.62
C PRO A 308 5.50 13.91 19.71
N GLU A 309 6.44 13.85 18.74
CA GLU A 309 6.69 14.89 17.75
C GLU A 309 5.64 14.95 16.63
N THR A 310 4.78 13.93 16.53
CA THR A 310 3.77 13.80 15.46
C THR A 310 2.46 14.48 15.85
N TYR A 311 1.91 15.31 14.97
CA TYR A 311 0.55 15.79 15.08
C TYR A 311 -0.44 14.65 14.75
N VAL A 312 -0.96 14.00 15.80
CA VAL A 312 -1.89 12.86 15.64
C VAL A 312 -3.32 13.35 15.80
N ARG A 313 -4.14 13.12 14.79
CA ARG A 313 -5.55 13.47 14.75
C ARG A 313 -6.41 12.21 14.86
N ASN A 314 -7.37 12.26 15.81
CA ASN A 314 -8.34 11.18 15.99
C ASN A 314 -9.68 11.61 15.40
N GLU A 315 -9.84 11.44 14.10
CA GLU A 315 -11.02 11.86 13.33
C GLU A 315 -11.22 10.97 12.09
N PRO A 316 -12.43 10.94 11.51
CA PRO A 316 -12.67 10.31 10.21
C PRO A 316 -11.86 10.98 9.11
N THR A 317 -11.37 10.19 8.16
CA THR A 317 -10.51 10.71 7.09
C THR A 317 -11.29 11.61 6.10
N GLU A 318 -12.62 11.45 5.99
CA GLU A 318 -13.51 12.35 5.26
C GLU A 318 -13.55 13.76 5.87
N ASP A 319 -13.66 13.82 7.20
CA ASP A 319 -13.66 15.06 7.94
C ASP A 319 -12.29 15.74 7.86
N PHE A 320 -11.22 14.94 7.94
CA PHE A 320 -9.86 15.45 7.72
C PHE A 320 -9.68 16.06 6.33
N LEU A 321 -10.23 15.44 5.25
CA LEU A 321 -10.19 16.03 3.91
C LEU A 321 -10.93 17.37 3.84
N SER A 322 -12.08 17.47 4.51
CA SER A 322 -12.84 18.70 4.58
C SER A 322 -12.09 19.77 5.37
N LEU A 323 -11.51 19.37 6.51
CA LEU A 323 -10.64 20.23 7.32
C LEU A 323 -9.45 20.79 6.53
N LEU A 324 -8.76 19.96 5.75
CA LEU A 324 -7.63 20.41 4.92
C LEU A 324 -8.04 21.51 3.93
N LYS A 325 -9.24 21.40 3.36
CA LYS A 325 -9.76 22.39 2.41
C LYS A 325 -10.11 23.71 3.11
N GLU A 326 -10.77 23.62 4.26
CA GLU A 326 -11.11 24.82 5.05
C GLU A 326 -9.83 25.47 5.61
N TRP A 327 -8.86 24.68 6.10
CA TRP A 327 -7.57 25.19 6.53
C TRP A 327 -6.82 25.95 5.43
N ALA A 328 -6.85 25.44 4.20
CA ALA A 328 -6.24 26.13 3.06
C ALA A 328 -6.90 27.50 2.81
N LYS A 329 -8.25 27.57 2.89
CA LYS A 329 -8.97 28.85 2.75
C LYS A 329 -8.60 29.86 3.85
N LEU A 330 -8.54 29.40 5.11
CA LEU A 330 -8.15 30.24 6.23
C LEU A 330 -6.71 30.76 6.08
N CYS A 331 -5.79 29.90 5.63
CA CYS A 331 -4.41 30.32 5.36
C CYS A 331 -4.32 31.32 4.19
N ASP A 332 -5.12 31.14 3.15
CA ASP A 332 -5.19 32.09 2.03
C ASP A 332 -5.71 33.46 2.51
N GLU A 333 -6.72 33.46 3.36
CA GLU A 333 -7.33 34.68 3.89
C GLU A 333 -6.41 35.43 4.85
N PHE A 334 -5.86 34.75 5.87
CA PHE A 334 -5.16 35.41 6.98
C PHE A 334 -3.65 35.48 6.83
N VAL A 335 -3.03 34.69 5.94
CA VAL A 335 -1.56 34.61 5.80
C VAL A 335 -1.08 35.10 4.44
N LEU A 336 -1.69 34.61 3.32
CA LEU A 336 -1.19 34.89 1.98
C LEU A 336 -1.74 36.19 1.38
N ASN A 337 -3.04 36.50 1.57
CA ASN A 337 -3.69 37.71 1.05
C ASN A 337 -3.69 38.87 2.07
N GLY A 338 -3.51 38.56 3.36
CA GLY A 338 -3.42 39.60 4.44
C GLY A 338 -2.13 40.44 4.45
N ALA A 339 -1.12 40.07 3.63
CA ALA A 339 0.15 40.78 3.52
C ALA A 339 0.10 41.98 2.53
N GLU A 340 -0.92 42.06 1.67
CA GLU A 340 -1.04 43.15 0.68
C GLU A 340 -1.89 44.34 1.17
N SER A 341 -2.56 44.22 2.33
CA SER A 341 -3.47 45.26 2.85
C SER A 341 -2.87 46.17 3.95
N THR A 342 -1.59 46.04 4.32
CA THR A 342 -0.99 46.78 5.45
C THR A 342 -0.45 48.19 5.15
N ASP A 343 -0.46 48.65 3.87
CA ASP A 343 0.02 50.01 3.54
C ASP A 343 -1.04 51.01 3.08
N SER A 344 -2.32 50.61 2.94
CA SER A 344 -3.39 51.53 2.51
C SER A 344 -4.44 51.86 3.56
N ASP A 345 -4.53 51.11 4.68
CA ASP A 345 -5.61 51.26 5.65
C ASP A 345 -5.24 52.04 6.91
N LEU A 346 -3.99 52.48 7.07
CA LEU A 346 -3.57 53.31 8.20
C LEU A 346 -3.98 54.79 8.09
N ASN A 347 -4.49 55.24 6.94
CA ASN A 347 -4.93 56.62 6.73
C ASN A 347 -6.44 56.79 6.70
N ALA A 348 -7.24 55.70 6.84
CA ALA A 348 -8.70 55.81 6.83
C ALA A 348 -9.37 55.65 8.21
N ALA A 349 -8.60 55.24 9.23
CA ALA A 349 -9.12 54.97 10.57
C ALA A 349 -9.12 56.20 11.52
N GLU A 350 -8.44 57.30 11.15
CA GLU A 350 -8.38 58.52 12.01
C GLU A 350 -9.53 59.52 11.77
N GLU A 351 -10.42 59.28 10.77
CA GLU A 351 -11.53 60.21 10.48
C GLU A 351 -12.93 59.73 10.92
N ALA A 352 -13.06 58.57 11.60
CA ALA A 352 -14.35 57.97 11.97
C ALA A 352 -14.71 58.01 13.47
N GLU A 353 -13.91 58.57 14.35
CA GLU A 353 -14.14 58.59 15.80
C GLU A 353 -14.86 59.85 16.31
N GLU A 354 -15.46 60.66 15.49
CA GLU A 354 -16.30 61.81 15.98
C GLU A 354 -17.71 61.76 15.40
N LYS A 355 -18.57 60.82 15.84
CA LYS A 355 -20.04 60.99 15.85
C LYS A 355 -20.75 59.67 16.20
N ALA A 356 -20.97 59.44 17.45
CA ALA A 356 -22.13 58.65 17.95
C ALA A 356 -22.18 58.77 19.50
N ASP A 357 -22.75 59.88 19.97
CA ASP A 357 -23.37 59.91 21.29
C ASP A 357 -24.88 59.73 21.10
N ASP A 358 -25.46 59.01 22.06
CA ASP A 358 -26.89 58.89 22.36
C ASP A 358 -27.76 58.06 21.42
N GLU A 359 -27.89 56.74 21.75
CA GLU A 359 -29.20 56.10 21.83
C GLU A 359 -29.24 54.98 22.90
N ALA A 360 -30.22 55.09 23.72
CA ALA A 360 -30.80 54.36 24.84
C ALA A 360 -30.34 52.91 25.08
N MET A 361 -29.90 52.64 26.31
CA MET A 361 -29.91 51.34 26.99
C MET A 361 -31.31 50.73 26.99
N ASP A 362 -31.46 49.59 26.32
CA ASP A 362 -32.52 48.62 26.62
C ASP A 362 -31.97 47.60 27.62
N ASP A 363 -32.39 47.75 28.85
CA ASP A 363 -31.98 46.96 30.02
C ASP A 363 -32.80 45.65 30.02
N SER A 364 -32.29 44.63 29.28
CA SER A 364 -32.75 43.26 29.46
C SER A 364 -31.65 42.45 30.19
N PRO A 365 -31.92 41.90 31.39
CA PRO A 365 -30.94 41.11 32.14
C PRO A 365 -30.77 39.71 31.54
N ASP A 366 -29.49 39.26 31.53
CA ASP A 366 -29.02 37.90 31.27
C ASP A 366 -28.81 37.47 29.79
N SER A 367 -27.86 38.11 29.13
CA SER A 367 -26.94 37.38 28.25
C SER A 367 -25.54 37.53 28.84
N GLU A 368 -25.03 36.52 29.52
CA GLU A 368 -23.62 36.44 29.86
C GLU A 368 -22.84 36.39 28.54
N VAL A 369 -22.20 37.50 28.18
CA VAL A 369 -21.31 37.58 27.01
C VAL A 369 -19.98 36.95 27.42
N PHE A 370 -19.70 35.77 26.91
CA PHE A 370 -18.42 35.08 27.13
C PHE A 370 -17.38 35.63 26.15
N GLU A 371 -16.23 36.10 26.69
CA GLU A 371 -15.13 36.65 25.88
C GLU A 371 -14.14 35.50 25.52
N VAL A 372 -13.79 35.36 24.23
CA VAL A 372 -12.79 34.40 23.75
C VAL A 372 -11.40 34.91 24.16
N GLU A 373 -10.63 34.12 24.94
CA GLU A 373 -9.25 34.43 25.23
C GLU A 373 -8.32 33.94 24.10
N ARG A 374 -8.51 32.69 23.63
CA ARG A 374 -7.71 32.11 22.52
C ARG A 374 -8.37 30.86 21.95
N LEU A 375 -8.02 30.54 20.71
CA LEU A 375 -8.38 29.29 20.06
C LEU A 375 -7.28 28.23 20.30
N LEU A 376 -7.68 27.01 20.65
CA LEU A 376 -6.77 25.92 21.04
C LEU A 376 -6.59 24.87 19.96
N SER A 377 -7.62 24.59 19.18
CA SER A 377 -7.62 23.52 18.17
C SER A 377 -8.69 23.79 17.12
N ILE A 378 -8.60 23.07 16.01
CA ILE A 378 -9.54 23.15 14.90
C ILE A 378 -9.94 21.74 14.49
N CYS A 379 -11.22 21.50 14.14
CA CYS A 379 -11.70 20.27 13.55
C CYS A 379 -12.82 20.54 12.55
N TYR A 380 -13.05 19.56 11.67
CA TYR A 380 -14.26 19.52 10.84
C TYR A 380 -15.07 18.27 11.25
N GLY A 381 -16.39 18.39 11.31
CA GLY A 381 -17.28 17.32 11.74
C GLY A 381 -18.31 17.83 12.73
N ASP A 382 -18.74 16.98 13.66
CA ASP A 382 -19.73 17.27 14.68
C ASP A 382 -19.18 16.93 16.07
N PRO A 383 -18.29 17.76 16.64
CA PRO A 383 -17.64 17.49 17.90
C PRO A 383 -18.57 17.53 19.12
N ASN A 384 -19.73 18.16 18.98
CA ASN A 384 -20.73 18.31 20.05
C ASN A 384 -21.86 17.25 19.97
N GLU A 385 -21.91 16.45 18.91
CA GLU A 385 -22.96 15.44 18.65
C GLU A 385 -24.36 16.05 18.50
N ASP A 386 -24.43 17.26 17.93
CA ASP A 386 -25.70 18.01 17.74
C ASP A 386 -26.31 17.82 16.34
N GLU A 387 -25.80 16.89 15.50
CA GLU A 387 -26.20 16.66 14.10
C GLU A 387 -25.91 17.86 13.17
N LYS A 388 -24.90 18.68 13.49
CA LYS A 388 -24.47 19.85 12.72
C LYS A 388 -23.01 19.75 12.28
N PRO A 389 -22.68 18.96 11.25
CA PRO A 389 -21.30 18.87 10.79
C PRO A 389 -20.86 20.20 10.16
N GLY A 390 -19.67 20.68 10.56
CA GLY A 390 -19.11 21.95 10.11
C GLY A 390 -17.66 22.14 10.54
N LEU A 391 -17.16 23.35 10.38
CA LEU A 391 -15.85 23.76 10.89
C LEU A 391 -15.99 24.31 12.30
N TYR A 392 -15.26 23.72 13.24
CA TYR A 392 -15.29 24.08 14.64
C TYR A 392 -13.90 24.43 15.15
N PHE A 393 -13.87 25.40 16.10
CA PHE A 393 -12.68 25.72 16.88
C PHE A 393 -12.90 25.38 18.34
N LYS A 394 -11.87 24.84 19.00
CA LYS A 394 -11.88 24.69 20.44
C LYS A 394 -11.50 26.00 21.09
N VAL A 395 -12.41 26.57 21.87
CA VAL A 395 -12.29 27.88 22.48
C VAL A 395 -11.88 27.78 23.94
N HIS A 396 -10.90 28.56 24.33
CA HIS A 396 -10.60 28.87 25.73
C HIS A 396 -11.21 30.20 26.11
N TRP A 397 -12.07 30.18 27.13
CA TRP A 397 -12.82 31.32 27.54
C TRP A 397 -12.06 32.14 28.57
N LYS A 398 -12.07 33.46 28.45
CA LYS A 398 -11.35 34.38 29.32
C LYS A 398 -11.92 34.34 30.75
N GLY A 399 -11.02 34.05 31.71
CA GLY A 399 -11.38 33.94 33.12
C GLY A 399 -11.90 32.57 33.55
N TYR A 400 -11.94 31.59 32.66
CA TYR A 400 -12.35 30.22 32.95
C TYR A 400 -11.17 29.25 32.86
N ASP A 401 -11.20 28.14 33.61
CA ASP A 401 -10.20 27.10 33.48
C ASP A 401 -10.49 26.16 32.28
N SER A 402 -9.52 25.32 31.91
CA SER A 402 -9.60 24.45 30.73
C SER A 402 -10.74 23.42 30.76
N SER A 403 -11.43 23.20 31.89
CA SER A 403 -12.60 22.33 31.96
C SER A 403 -13.86 22.92 31.31
N TYR A 404 -13.83 24.22 31.06
CA TYR A 404 -14.90 24.97 30.39
C TYR A 404 -14.64 25.16 28.88
N ASP A 405 -13.51 24.65 28.35
CA ASP A 405 -13.21 24.71 26.90
C ASP A 405 -14.28 23.99 26.08
N THR A 406 -14.91 24.71 25.17
CA THR A 406 -15.97 24.18 24.27
C THR A 406 -15.56 24.18 22.83
N TRP A 407 -16.28 23.41 22.01
CA TRP A 407 -16.17 23.46 20.56
C TRP A 407 -17.24 24.37 19.99
N GLU A 408 -16.82 25.45 19.35
CA GLU A 408 -17.71 26.46 18.77
C GLU A 408 -17.64 26.44 17.25
N PRO A 409 -18.80 26.52 16.56
CA PRO A 409 -18.81 26.62 15.10
C PRO A 409 -18.21 27.92 14.62
N ILE A 410 -17.59 27.93 13.44
CA ILE A 410 -16.95 29.15 12.88
C ILE A 410 -17.93 30.32 12.77
N GLU A 411 -19.22 30.06 12.53
CA GLU A 411 -20.26 31.06 12.43
C GLU A 411 -20.48 31.82 13.74
N GLY A 412 -20.25 31.17 14.90
CA GLY A 412 -20.32 31.76 16.22
C GLY A 412 -19.11 32.63 16.60
N LEU A 413 -18.05 32.58 15.77
CA LEU A 413 -16.76 33.29 16.02
C LEU A 413 -16.53 34.45 15.05
N SER A 414 -17.59 34.94 14.38
CA SER A 414 -17.52 36.03 13.39
C SER A 414 -16.90 37.31 13.93
N GLU A 415 -17.13 37.60 15.24
CA GLU A 415 -16.61 38.77 15.94
C GLU A 415 -15.21 38.54 16.54
N CYS A 416 -14.68 37.30 16.48
CA CYS A 416 -13.40 36.96 17.10
C CYS A 416 -12.27 36.86 16.05
N LYS A 417 -12.25 37.81 15.09
CA LYS A 417 -11.31 37.75 13.92
C LYS A 417 -9.85 37.80 14.35
N ASP A 418 -9.49 38.55 15.38
CA ASP A 418 -8.11 38.64 15.85
C ASP A 418 -7.63 37.29 16.45
N ALA A 419 -8.44 36.67 17.31
CA ALA A 419 -8.13 35.35 17.87
C ALA A 419 -8.02 34.28 16.77
N MET A 420 -8.87 34.34 15.72
CA MET A 420 -8.82 33.46 14.57
C MET A 420 -7.56 33.70 13.74
N LYS A 421 -7.20 34.95 13.44
CA LYS A 421 -6.00 35.37 12.73
C LYS A 421 -4.74 34.85 13.45
N ASP A 422 -4.65 35.06 14.75
CA ASP A 422 -3.53 34.62 15.58
C ASP A 422 -3.40 33.09 15.56
N PHE A 423 -4.51 32.37 15.70
CA PHE A 423 -4.52 30.90 15.62
C PHE A 423 -4.04 30.40 14.25
N VAL A 424 -4.54 30.99 13.15
CA VAL A 424 -4.19 30.58 11.79
C VAL A 424 -2.72 30.89 11.49
N ILE A 425 -2.22 32.09 11.83
CA ILE A 425 -0.82 32.49 11.62
C ILE A 425 0.12 31.57 12.41
N ASN A 426 -0.18 31.30 13.68
CA ASN A 426 0.65 30.42 14.50
C ASN A 426 0.58 28.96 14.00
N GLY A 427 -0.61 28.45 13.69
CA GLY A 427 -0.79 27.11 13.14
C GLY A 427 -0.11 26.91 11.81
N TYR A 428 -0.09 27.94 10.94
CA TYR A 428 0.66 27.93 9.68
C TYR A 428 2.18 27.82 9.91
N LYS A 429 2.73 28.62 10.85
CA LYS A 429 4.15 28.57 11.23
C LYS A 429 4.56 27.23 11.81
N GLU A 430 3.74 26.65 12.67
CA GLU A 430 3.97 25.35 13.31
C GLU A 430 3.67 24.17 12.39
N LYS A 431 2.99 24.43 11.27
CA LYS A 431 2.51 23.39 10.33
C LYS A 431 1.62 22.36 11.02
N ILE A 432 0.59 22.82 11.76
CA ILE A 432 -0.35 21.92 12.46
C ILE A 432 -1.15 21.05 11.49
N LEU A 433 -1.38 21.52 10.26
CA LEU A 433 -2.02 20.82 9.15
C LEU A 433 -1.21 21.05 7.87
N PRO A 434 -1.13 20.06 6.97
CA PRO A 434 -0.42 20.23 5.70
C PRO A 434 -1.25 21.03 4.68
N LEU A 435 -0.60 21.93 3.96
CA LEU A 435 -1.12 22.56 2.75
C LEU A 435 -0.64 21.83 1.48
N PRO A 436 -1.26 22.06 0.31
CA PRO A 436 -0.80 21.50 -0.95
C PRO A 436 0.70 21.72 -1.17
N GLY A 437 1.45 20.63 -1.41
CA GLY A 437 2.90 20.63 -1.61
C GLY A 437 3.74 20.63 -0.32
N GLN A 438 3.14 20.70 0.87
CA GLN A 438 3.89 20.67 2.15
C GLN A 438 4.15 19.26 2.69
N ALA A 439 3.31 18.28 2.36
CA ALA A 439 3.59 16.89 2.65
C ALA A 439 4.40 16.30 1.49
N ASP A 440 5.67 15.94 1.74
CA ASP A 440 6.52 15.33 0.71
C ASP A 440 6.09 13.91 0.38
N PHE A 441 5.65 13.16 1.39
CA PHE A 441 5.26 11.77 1.27
C PHE A 441 3.94 11.50 2.00
N ILE A 442 3.02 10.78 1.35
CA ILE A 442 1.80 10.26 1.96
C ILE A 442 1.83 8.75 1.93
N CYS A 443 1.73 8.11 3.08
CA CYS A 443 1.47 6.67 3.16
C CYS A 443 0.09 6.40 3.76
N GLY A 444 -0.46 5.20 3.52
CA GLY A 444 -1.73 4.82 4.12
C GLY A 444 -2.23 3.43 3.74
N GLY A 445 -3.01 2.84 4.65
CA GLY A 445 -3.69 1.57 4.43
C GLY A 445 -5.21 1.75 4.51
N PRO A 446 -5.89 2.23 3.44
CA PRO A 446 -7.33 2.42 3.49
C PRO A 446 -8.06 1.10 3.83
N PRO A 447 -9.13 1.13 4.66
CA PRO A 447 -9.80 -0.07 5.16
C PRO A 447 -10.17 -1.08 4.08
N CYS A 448 -9.86 -2.36 4.34
CA CYS A 448 -10.08 -3.48 3.41
C CYS A 448 -11.39 -4.25 3.69
N GLN A 449 -12.28 -3.73 4.54
CA GLN A 449 -13.47 -4.46 5.01
C GLN A 449 -14.47 -4.77 3.88
N GLY A 450 -14.51 -3.97 2.83
CA GLY A 450 -15.36 -4.18 1.66
C GLY A 450 -14.84 -5.27 0.72
N VAL A 451 -13.54 -5.54 0.70
CA VAL A 451 -12.89 -6.51 -0.20
C VAL A 451 -12.51 -7.81 0.47
N SER A 452 -12.20 -7.80 1.77
CA SER A 452 -11.68 -8.95 2.51
C SER A 452 -12.57 -10.18 2.37
N GLY A 453 -11.97 -11.34 2.14
CA GLY A 453 -12.64 -12.65 2.08
C GLY A 453 -13.44 -13.02 3.34
N PHE A 454 -13.19 -12.37 4.46
CA PHE A 454 -13.98 -12.51 5.68
C PHE A 454 -15.36 -11.85 5.60
N ASN A 455 -15.54 -10.85 4.72
CA ASN A 455 -16.85 -10.22 4.50
C ASN A 455 -17.67 -11.03 3.48
N ARG A 456 -18.78 -11.64 3.93
CA ARG A 456 -19.68 -12.43 3.07
C ARG A 456 -20.67 -11.58 2.26
N PHE A 457 -20.79 -10.29 2.56
CA PHE A 457 -21.79 -9.37 1.99
C PHE A 457 -21.15 -8.31 1.08
N ARG A 458 -20.06 -8.67 0.39
CA ARG A 458 -19.35 -7.75 -0.53
C ARG A 458 -20.20 -7.39 -1.75
N ASN A 459 -20.24 -6.11 -2.10
CA ASN A 459 -20.88 -5.65 -3.34
C ASN A 459 -19.92 -5.85 -4.52
N LYS A 460 -20.16 -6.90 -5.32
CA LYS A 460 -19.33 -7.22 -6.49
C LYS A 460 -19.71 -6.42 -7.75
N ASN A 461 -20.96 -5.97 -7.83
CA ASN A 461 -21.47 -5.32 -9.05
C ASN A 461 -21.16 -3.83 -9.09
N ALA A 462 -21.09 -3.18 -7.93
CA ALA A 462 -20.72 -1.77 -7.80
C ALA A 462 -19.73 -1.60 -6.61
N PRO A 463 -18.46 -2.01 -6.76
CA PRO A 463 -17.51 -2.00 -5.65
C PRO A 463 -17.22 -0.62 -5.05
N LEU A 464 -17.29 0.47 -5.84
CA LEU A 464 -17.08 1.85 -5.36
C LEU A 464 -18.30 2.42 -4.62
N GLU A 465 -19.48 1.85 -4.78
CA GLU A 465 -20.69 2.27 -4.07
C GLU A 465 -20.81 1.61 -2.68
N ASP A 466 -20.00 0.58 -2.38
CA ASP A 466 -19.95 -0.02 -1.04
C ASP A 466 -19.28 0.96 -0.08
N GLU A 467 -20.02 1.41 0.95
CA GLU A 467 -19.55 2.31 2.00
C GLU A 467 -18.17 1.92 2.57
N LYS A 468 -17.93 0.61 2.67
CA LYS A 468 -16.66 0.07 3.20
C LYS A 468 -15.47 0.29 2.27
N ASN A 469 -15.71 0.63 1.02
CA ASN A 469 -14.68 0.90 0.02
C ASN A 469 -14.52 2.40 -0.28
N LYS A 470 -15.41 3.26 0.25
CA LYS A 470 -15.34 4.73 0.07
C LYS A 470 -14.01 5.32 0.54
N GLN A 471 -13.40 4.73 1.55
CA GLN A 471 -12.13 5.19 2.09
C GLN A 471 -10.98 5.18 1.06
N LEU A 472 -11.03 4.30 0.08
CA LEU A 472 -10.08 4.32 -1.04
C LEU A 472 -10.26 5.59 -1.89
N ILE A 473 -11.49 6.03 -2.11
CA ILE A 473 -11.80 7.26 -2.86
C ILE A 473 -11.31 8.48 -2.06
N VAL A 474 -11.57 8.50 -0.76
CA VAL A 474 -11.11 9.59 0.14
C VAL A 474 -9.59 9.68 0.15
N TYR A 475 -8.90 8.54 0.27
CA TYR A 475 -7.44 8.47 0.18
C TYR A 475 -6.90 9.10 -1.11
N MET A 476 -7.47 8.74 -2.26
CA MET A 476 -7.08 9.30 -3.56
C MET A 476 -7.41 10.80 -3.68
N ASN A 477 -8.49 11.25 -3.04
CA ASN A 477 -8.88 12.67 -3.06
C ASN A 477 -7.94 13.53 -2.17
N ILE A 478 -7.42 13.00 -1.06
CA ILE A 478 -6.41 13.68 -0.24
C ILE A 478 -5.10 13.81 -1.04
N ILE A 479 -4.68 12.76 -1.74
CA ILE A 479 -3.50 12.81 -2.62
C ILE A 479 -3.70 13.86 -3.71
N ASP A 480 -4.88 13.90 -4.34
CA ASP A 480 -5.20 14.88 -5.38
C ASP A 480 -5.19 16.32 -4.86
N PHE A 481 -5.62 16.53 -3.63
CA PHE A 481 -5.60 17.83 -2.98
C PHE A 481 -4.18 18.26 -2.56
N LEU A 482 -3.45 17.41 -1.83
CA LEU A 482 -2.15 17.75 -1.25
C LEU A 482 -0.98 17.67 -2.24
N LYS A 483 -1.09 16.89 -3.32
CA LYS A 483 -0.05 16.71 -4.36
C LYS A 483 1.33 16.36 -3.79
N PRO A 484 1.47 15.31 -2.95
CA PRO A 484 2.76 14.91 -2.41
C PRO A 484 3.73 14.46 -3.52
N LYS A 485 5.04 14.49 -3.26
CA LYS A 485 6.06 13.97 -4.19
C LYS A 485 5.96 12.45 -4.32
N TYR A 486 5.70 11.77 -3.22
CA TYR A 486 5.59 10.31 -3.15
C TYR A 486 4.30 9.85 -2.48
N VAL A 487 3.82 8.69 -2.89
CA VAL A 487 2.64 8.01 -2.33
C VAL A 487 2.96 6.54 -2.12
N LEU A 488 2.54 5.96 -0.99
CA LEU A 488 2.56 4.52 -0.75
C LEU A 488 1.22 4.06 -0.17
N MET A 489 0.46 3.28 -0.93
CA MET A 489 -0.76 2.63 -0.44
C MET A 489 -0.48 1.17 -0.09
N GLU A 490 -0.94 0.71 1.08
CA GLU A 490 -0.95 -0.71 1.47
C GLU A 490 -2.36 -1.27 1.44
N ASN A 491 -2.52 -2.55 1.05
CA ASN A 491 -3.79 -3.25 1.23
C ASN A 491 -3.59 -4.79 1.27
N VAL A 492 -4.68 -5.51 1.61
CA VAL A 492 -4.70 -6.97 1.56
C VAL A 492 -4.72 -7.47 0.11
N VAL A 493 -4.19 -8.69 -0.13
CA VAL A 493 -4.19 -9.31 -1.47
C VAL A 493 -5.59 -9.47 -2.07
N ASP A 494 -6.61 -9.51 -1.23
CA ASP A 494 -8.01 -9.62 -1.68
C ASP A 494 -8.46 -8.43 -2.55
N ILE A 495 -7.78 -7.26 -2.51
CA ILE A 495 -8.05 -6.11 -3.39
C ILE A 495 -7.83 -6.48 -4.87
N LEU A 496 -6.94 -7.44 -5.14
CA LEU A 496 -6.65 -7.97 -6.48
C LEU A 496 -7.52 -9.17 -6.87
N LYS A 497 -8.14 -9.85 -5.88
CA LYS A 497 -9.01 -11.01 -6.11
C LYS A 497 -10.47 -10.63 -6.27
N PHE A 498 -10.88 -9.58 -5.57
CA PHE A 498 -12.27 -9.15 -5.53
C PHE A 498 -12.65 -8.44 -6.83
N ALA A 499 -13.74 -8.92 -7.46
CA ALA A 499 -14.25 -8.35 -8.72
C ALA A 499 -13.15 -8.17 -9.81
N GLY A 500 -12.29 -9.18 -10.01
CA GLY A 500 -11.21 -9.11 -11.01
C GLY A 500 -10.15 -8.05 -10.72
N GLY A 501 -9.96 -7.66 -9.47
CA GLY A 501 -8.99 -6.62 -9.09
C GLY A 501 -9.48 -5.19 -9.29
N PHE A 502 -10.79 -5.00 -9.46
CA PHE A 502 -11.41 -3.70 -9.78
C PHE A 502 -10.87 -2.52 -8.95
N LEU A 503 -10.80 -2.66 -7.61
CA LEU A 503 -10.34 -1.57 -6.75
C LEU A 503 -8.82 -1.33 -6.82
N GLY A 504 -8.02 -2.38 -7.03
CA GLY A 504 -6.58 -2.23 -7.29
C GLY A 504 -6.32 -1.49 -8.60
N ARG A 505 -7.05 -1.83 -9.66
CA ARG A 505 -7.01 -1.14 -10.96
C ARG A 505 -7.46 0.32 -10.85
N TYR A 506 -8.53 0.59 -10.10
CA TYR A 506 -8.99 1.95 -9.80
C TYR A 506 -7.89 2.79 -9.14
N ALA A 507 -7.18 2.22 -8.14
CA ALA A 507 -6.12 2.94 -7.44
C ALA A 507 -4.97 3.33 -8.38
N VAL A 508 -4.52 2.40 -9.24
CA VAL A 508 -3.52 2.71 -10.29
C VAL A 508 -4.04 3.76 -11.26
N GLY A 509 -5.26 3.59 -11.77
CA GLY A 509 -5.88 4.52 -12.72
C GLY A 509 -6.00 5.94 -12.16
N ARG A 510 -6.34 6.10 -10.88
CA ARG A 510 -6.39 7.41 -10.19
C ARG A 510 -5.01 8.07 -10.12
N LEU A 511 -3.96 7.33 -9.75
CA LEU A 511 -2.60 7.89 -9.72
C LEU A 511 -2.15 8.34 -11.11
N VAL A 512 -2.34 7.50 -12.13
CA VAL A 512 -1.99 7.82 -13.51
C VAL A 512 -2.80 9.03 -14.04
N ALA A 513 -4.08 9.12 -13.72
CA ALA A 513 -4.93 10.27 -14.07
C ALA A 513 -4.47 11.57 -13.41
N MET A 514 -3.89 11.50 -12.21
CA MET A 514 -3.28 12.63 -11.50
C MET A 514 -1.83 12.93 -11.95
N ASN A 515 -1.34 12.28 -13.01
CA ASN A 515 0.02 12.37 -13.54
C ASN A 515 1.12 11.88 -12.58
N TYR A 516 0.82 10.88 -11.77
CA TYR A 516 1.83 10.14 -11.01
C TYR A 516 2.32 8.95 -11.83
N GLN A 517 3.61 8.70 -11.78
CA GLN A 517 4.16 7.39 -12.06
C GLN A 517 3.59 6.40 -11.05
N ALA A 518 3.38 5.13 -11.43
CA ALA A 518 2.79 4.14 -10.55
C ALA A 518 3.45 2.77 -10.72
N ARG A 519 3.64 2.03 -9.61
CA ARG A 519 4.18 0.67 -9.60
C ARG A 519 3.53 -0.14 -8.50
N MET A 520 3.07 -1.37 -8.81
CA MET A 520 2.42 -2.25 -7.84
C MET A 520 3.25 -3.48 -7.56
N GLY A 521 3.36 -3.87 -6.28
CA GLY A 521 4.09 -5.07 -5.86
C GLY A 521 3.43 -5.79 -4.69
N MET A 522 3.68 -7.10 -4.58
CA MET A 522 3.25 -7.92 -3.45
C MET A 522 4.45 -8.40 -2.64
N MET A 523 4.40 -8.23 -1.33
CA MET A 523 5.49 -8.57 -0.42
C MET A 523 4.99 -9.45 0.74
N ALA A 524 5.77 -10.48 1.09
CA ALA A 524 5.49 -11.37 2.20
C ALA A 524 6.38 -11.00 3.41
N ALA A 525 5.80 -10.80 4.58
CA ALA A 525 6.53 -10.36 5.79
C ALA A 525 7.66 -11.33 6.19
N GLY A 526 7.45 -12.63 6.02
CA GLY A 526 8.46 -13.63 6.31
C GLY A 526 9.72 -13.52 5.46
N SER A 527 9.60 -13.00 4.25
CA SER A 527 10.72 -12.78 3.34
C SER A 527 11.67 -11.66 3.81
N TYR A 528 11.27 -10.90 4.84
CA TYR A 528 12.03 -9.79 5.43
C TYR A 528 12.38 -10.03 6.91
N GLY A 529 12.51 -11.30 7.34
CA GLY A 529 13.03 -11.68 8.66
C GLY A 529 11.98 -11.77 9.76
N LEU A 530 10.73 -12.09 9.45
CA LEU A 530 9.68 -12.36 10.43
C LEU A 530 9.18 -13.80 10.38
N PRO A 531 8.74 -14.36 11.52
CA PRO A 531 8.18 -15.71 11.56
C PRO A 531 6.69 -15.74 11.16
N GLN A 532 6.32 -15.01 10.11
CA GLN A 532 4.94 -14.79 9.68
C GLN A 532 4.80 -14.76 8.17
N PHE A 533 3.79 -15.44 7.61
CA PHE A 533 3.55 -15.46 6.15
C PHE A 533 2.96 -14.18 5.57
N ARG A 534 2.35 -13.34 6.34
CA ARG A 534 1.60 -12.12 5.95
C ARG A 534 2.00 -11.53 4.59
N MET A 535 1.15 -11.69 3.57
CA MET A 535 1.33 -11.08 2.25
C MET A 535 0.44 -9.85 2.11
N ARG A 536 0.99 -8.78 1.52
CA ARG A 536 0.31 -7.51 1.28
C ARG A 536 0.65 -6.95 -0.08
N VAL A 537 -0.28 -6.18 -0.63
CA VAL A 537 -0.10 -5.38 -1.84
C VAL A 537 0.36 -3.99 -1.45
N PHE A 538 1.35 -3.48 -2.17
CA PHE A 538 1.84 -2.12 -2.06
C PHE A 538 1.73 -1.44 -3.42
N LEU A 539 1.30 -0.18 -3.44
CA LEU A 539 1.23 0.64 -4.64
C LEU A 539 2.04 1.91 -4.41
N TRP A 540 3.15 2.04 -5.10
CA TRP A 540 3.92 3.26 -5.19
C TRP A 540 3.30 4.26 -6.16
N GLY A 541 3.33 5.54 -5.81
CA GLY A 541 3.14 6.68 -6.68
C GLY A 541 4.30 7.66 -6.51
N ALA A 542 4.79 8.25 -7.62
CA ALA A 542 5.80 9.31 -7.60
C ALA A 542 5.44 10.37 -8.64
N LEU A 543 5.60 11.66 -8.31
CA LEU A 543 5.45 12.73 -9.31
C LEU A 543 6.44 12.50 -10.46
N ALA A 544 6.12 13.04 -11.63
CA ALA A 544 6.98 12.91 -12.81
C ALA A 544 8.38 13.56 -12.63
N THR A 545 8.54 14.46 -11.65
CA THR A 545 9.81 15.09 -11.29
C THR A 545 10.70 14.20 -10.42
N GLU A 546 10.15 13.14 -9.86
CA GLU A 546 10.81 12.27 -8.88
C GLU A 546 11.15 10.91 -9.50
N LYS A 547 12.15 10.21 -8.95
CA LYS A 547 12.44 8.81 -9.30
C LYS A 547 11.41 7.88 -8.64
N LEU A 548 10.85 6.94 -9.40
CA LEU A 548 9.88 5.96 -8.87
C LEU A 548 10.64 4.92 -8.01
N PRO A 549 10.27 4.71 -6.72
CA PRO A 549 10.94 3.73 -5.86
C PRO A 549 10.83 2.30 -6.37
N SER A 550 11.93 1.53 -6.25
CA SER A 550 11.96 0.09 -6.54
C SER A 550 11.36 -0.72 -5.38
N TYR A 551 10.99 -1.99 -5.64
CA TYR A 551 10.68 -2.92 -4.57
C TYR A 551 11.95 -3.61 -4.05
N PRO A 552 12.10 -3.73 -2.71
CA PRO A 552 13.23 -4.43 -2.11
C PRO A 552 13.11 -5.94 -2.30
N LEU A 553 14.17 -6.59 -2.80
CA LEU A 553 14.23 -8.04 -2.93
C LEU A 553 14.25 -8.74 -1.56
N PRO A 554 13.70 -9.98 -1.47
CA PRO A 554 13.69 -10.77 -0.24
C PRO A 554 15.08 -11.01 0.37
N THR A 555 15.17 -10.99 1.70
CA THR A 555 16.40 -11.35 2.44
C THR A 555 16.37 -12.76 3.04
N HIS A 556 15.17 -13.35 3.17
CA HIS A 556 14.94 -14.68 3.76
C HIS A 556 14.11 -15.58 2.83
N LYS A 557 14.42 -16.89 2.89
CA LYS A 557 13.72 -17.90 2.07
C LYS A 557 12.41 -18.31 2.73
N VAL A 558 11.28 -17.81 2.20
CA VAL A 558 9.93 -18.17 2.64
C VAL A 558 9.10 -18.58 1.44
N VAL A 559 8.43 -19.73 1.54
CA VAL A 559 7.51 -20.20 0.50
C VAL A 559 6.16 -19.50 0.68
N SER A 560 5.78 -18.66 -0.25
CA SER A 560 4.45 -18.04 -0.28
C SER A 560 3.38 -19.08 -0.61
N ARG A 561 2.26 -19.03 0.12
CA ARG A 561 1.12 -19.95 -0.04
C ARG A 561 -0.16 -19.22 -0.46
N SER A 562 -0.05 -18.02 -1.03
CA SER A 562 -1.23 -17.28 -1.45
C SER A 562 -1.66 -17.70 -2.86
N VAL A 563 -2.93 -17.99 -3.06
CA VAL A 563 -3.50 -18.11 -4.40
C VAL A 563 -3.69 -16.70 -4.94
N ILE A 564 -3.00 -16.35 -6.01
CA ILE A 564 -3.02 -15.05 -6.67
C ILE A 564 -3.64 -15.26 -8.05
N PRO A 565 -4.47 -14.34 -8.57
CA PRO A 565 -4.90 -14.40 -9.95
C PRO A 565 -3.68 -14.32 -10.89
N THR A 566 -3.66 -15.13 -11.95
CA THR A 566 -2.51 -15.27 -12.87
C THR A 566 -2.04 -13.92 -13.42
N GLU A 567 -2.96 -13.02 -13.75
CA GLU A 567 -2.65 -11.68 -14.25
C GLU A 567 -1.89 -10.76 -13.25
N PHE A 568 -1.82 -11.15 -11.98
CA PHE A 568 -1.10 -10.44 -10.92
C PHE A 568 0.06 -11.25 -10.34
N GLU A 569 0.42 -12.40 -10.92
CA GLU A 569 1.53 -13.20 -10.41
C GLU A 569 2.87 -12.47 -10.55
N GLU A 570 3.05 -11.74 -11.66
CA GLU A 570 4.28 -11.00 -11.98
C GLU A 570 4.56 -9.81 -11.05
N ILE A 571 3.60 -9.37 -10.23
CA ILE A 571 3.86 -8.33 -9.23
C ILE A 571 4.37 -8.88 -7.89
N THR A 572 4.57 -10.19 -7.76
CA THR A 572 5.15 -10.79 -6.56
C THR A 572 6.65 -10.47 -6.51
N VAL A 573 7.07 -9.79 -5.45
CA VAL A 573 8.48 -9.42 -5.26
C VAL A 573 9.29 -10.66 -4.89
N ALA A 574 10.09 -11.14 -5.83
CA ALA A 574 10.92 -12.34 -5.70
C ALA A 574 12.14 -12.24 -6.62
N TYR A 575 13.16 -13.06 -6.35
CA TYR A 575 14.25 -13.27 -7.31
C TYR A 575 13.76 -14.08 -8.51
N SER A 576 14.36 -13.88 -9.67
CA SER A 576 14.12 -14.75 -10.82
C SER A 576 14.56 -16.19 -10.51
N THR A 577 13.89 -17.17 -11.12
CA THR A 577 14.14 -18.60 -10.84
C THR A 577 15.57 -19.07 -11.19
N ASN A 578 16.29 -18.30 -12.00
CA ASN A 578 17.64 -18.61 -12.48
C ASN A 578 18.76 -17.95 -11.65
N GLU A 579 18.42 -17.12 -10.66
CA GLU A 579 19.41 -16.45 -9.82
C GLU A 579 19.79 -17.30 -8.61
N ASN A 580 21.09 -17.61 -8.46
CA ASN A 580 21.66 -18.26 -7.27
C ASN A 580 21.80 -17.25 -6.13
N CYS A 581 20.70 -16.95 -5.44
CA CYS A 581 20.70 -16.04 -4.31
C CYS A 581 20.87 -16.76 -2.98
N GLN A 582 21.82 -16.32 -2.18
CA GLN A 582 22.01 -16.81 -0.79
C GLN A 582 21.01 -16.11 0.14
N LEU A 583 19.77 -16.60 0.17
CA LEU A 583 18.77 -16.16 1.13
C LEU A 583 19.03 -16.74 2.52
N ALA A 584 18.82 -15.93 3.56
CA ALA A 584 18.86 -16.41 4.93
C ALA A 584 17.72 -17.40 5.20
N LYS A 585 17.92 -18.29 6.17
CA LYS A 585 16.89 -19.21 6.63
C LYS A 585 15.74 -18.42 7.25
N ALA A 586 14.50 -18.84 6.96
CA ALA A 586 13.30 -18.24 7.57
C ALA A 586 13.38 -18.29 9.11
N LEU A 587 12.93 -17.22 9.75
CA LEU A 587 12.75 -17.18 11.21
C LEU A 587 11.51 -18.02 11.57
N ASN A 588 11.60 -18.81 12.64
CA ASN A 588 10.48 -19.57 13.20
C ASN A 588 9.97 -18.93 14.50
N LEU A 589 8.87 -19.46 15.04
CA LEU A 589 8.26 -18.95 16.26
C LEU A 589 9.23 -19.01 17.45
N GLU A 590 9.97 -20.10 17.61
CA GLU A 590 10.95 -20.28 18.68
C GLU A 590 11.97 -19.15 18.71
N GLY A 591 12.58 -18.87 17.57
CA GLY A 591 13.60 -17.82 17.45
C GLY A 591 13.09 -16.42 17.79
N ALA A 592 11.76 -16.21 17.78
CA ALA A 592 11.16 -14.90 18.04
C ALA A 592 10.67 -14.70 19.48
N ILE A 593 10.10 -15.73 20.13
CA ILE A 593 9.36 -15.54 21.38
C ILE A 593 9.81 -16.43 22.55
N ASN A 594 10.70 -17.41 22.37
CA ASN A 594 11.04 -18.37 23.43
C ASN A 594 11.88 -17.77 24.59
N ASP A 595 12.27 -16.51 24.48
CA ASP A 595 12.95 -15.73 25.52
C ASP A 595 12.00 -14.89 26.38
N LEU A 596 10.70 -14.92 26.09
CA LEU A 596 9.69 -14.23 26.87
C LEU A 596 9.31 -15.05 28.11
N PRO A 597 9.04 -14.42 29.26
CA PRO A 597 8.65 -15.13 30.47
C PRO A 597 7.29 -15.83 30.30
N PRO A 598 7.03 -16.93 31.01
CA PRO A 598 5.71 -17.55 31.01
C PRO A 598 4.68 -16.62 31.66
N VAL A 599 3.44 -16.64 31.10
CA VAL A 599 2.28 -15.90 31.62
C VAL A 599 1.06 -16.79 31.60
N GLU A 600 0.17 -16.59 32.56
CA GLU A 600 -1.08 -17.35 32.68
C GLU A 600 -2.20 -16.73 31.84
N ASN A 601 -3.28 -17.50 31.60
CA ASN A 601 -4.43 -17.04 30.81
C ASN A 601 -5.08 -15.75 31.36
N ASP A 602 -5.06 -15.54 32.67
CA ASP A 602 -5.68 -14.41 33.35
C ASP A 602 -4.71 -13.38 33.90
N ASP A 603 -3.46 -13.46 33.49
CA ASP A 603 -2.44 -12.48 33.80
C ASP A 603 -2.87 -11.09 33.37
N SER A 604 -2.76 -10.12 34.28
CA SER A 604 -3.23 -8.73 34.08
C SER A 604 -2.12 -7.71 33.99
N ASP A 605 -0.87 -8.11 34.19
CA ASP A 605 0.25 -7.18 34.26
C ASP A 605 0.68 -6.71 32.86
N ASP A 606 0.68 -5.42 32.70
CA ASP A 606 1.09 -4.77 31.44
C ASP A 606 2.60 -4.57 31.36
N GLU A 607 3.33 -4.58 32.49
CA GLU A 607 4.77 -4.37 32.59
C GLU A 607 5.40 -5.45 33.46
N ARG A 608 6.54 -5.99 33.03
CA ARG A 608 7.31 -7.00 33.75
C ARG A 608 8.76 -7.04 33.32
N SER A 609 9.62 -7.72 34.10
CA SER A 609 10.98 -7.99 33.67
C SER A 609 11.04 -9.18 32.70
N TYR A 610 12.05 -9.23 31.84
CA TYR A 610 12.24 -10.37 30.93
C TYR A 610 12.56 -11.68 31.68
N GLY A 611 13.30 -11.63 32.74
CA GLY A 611 13.72 -12.80 33.50
C GLY A 611 14.74 -13.71 32.80
N THR A 612 14.98 -13.53 31.51
CA THR A 612 15.89 -14.32 30.66
C THR A 612 16.71 -13.46 29.73
N THR A 613 17.88 -13.96 29.33
CA THR A 613 18.73 -13.32 28.32
C THR A 613 18.26 -13.66 26.89
N PRO A 614 18.44 -12.76 25.91
CA PRO A 614 18.13 -13.04 24.51
C PRO A 614 19.05 -14.12 23.94
N ARG A 615 18.51 -15.08 23.19
CA ARG A 615 19.23 -16.24 22.65
C ARG A 615 19.56 -16.11 21.17
N THR A 616 18.73 -15.37 20.40
CA THR A 616 18.90 -15.19 18.96
C THR A 616 19.21 -13.73 18.64
N ASP A 617 19.75 -13.47 17.46
CA ASP A 617 20.01 -12.09 17.02
C ASP A 617 18.69 -11.30 16.92
N PHE A 618 17.60 -11.93 16.48
CA PHE A 618 16.28 -11.30 16.50
C PHE A 618 15.92 -10.82 17.92
N GLN A 619 16.07 -11.69 18.93
CA GLN A 619 15.75 -11.35 20.34
C GLN A 619 16.66 -10.25 20.90
N LYS A 620 17.93 -10.23 20.51
CA LYS A 620 18.86 -9.16 20.93
C LYS A 620 18.40 -7.81 20.40
N TYR A 621 18.16 -7.71 19.11
CA TYR A 621 17.81 -6.44 18.46
C TYR A 621 16.39 -5.98 18.73
N ILE A 622 15.41 -6.89 18.83
CA ILE A 622 14.00 -6.51 19.11
C ILE A 622 13.84 -5.89 20.50
N ARG A 623 14.80 -6.16 21.45
CA ARG A 623 14.86 -5.61 22.79
C ARG A 623 15.62 -4.29 22.91
N LEU A 624 16.16 -3.74 21.82
CA LEU A 624 16.89 -2.47 21.85
C LEU A 624 16.03 -1.35 22.45
N GLN A 625 16.67 -0.50 23.24
CA GLN A 625 16.07 0.73 23.74
C GLN A 625 15.95 1.76 22.61
N ARG A 626 15.10 2.76 22.78
CA ARG A 626 14.92 3.83 21.79
C ARG A 626 16.23 4.56 21.47
N SER A 627 17.05 4.82 22.48
CA SER A 627 18.37 5.45 22.32
C SER A 627 19.36 4.63 21.50
N GLU A 628 19.16 3.31 21.43
CA GLU A 628 20.03 2.39 20.70
C GLU A 628 19.55 2.16 19.25
N MET A 629 18.35 2.62 18.91
CA MET A 629 17.73 2.40 17.61
C MET A 629 17.92 3.61 16.68
N VAL A 630 18.06 3.35 15.38
CA VAL A 630 18.04 4.40 14.37
C VAL A 630 16.72 5.20 14.43
N ASN A 631 16.79 6.49 14.15
CA ASN A 631 15.65 7.38 14.02
C ASN A 631 14.76 7.58 15.27
N TYR A 632 15.25 7.25 16.46
CA TYR A 632 14.65 7.69 17.72
C TYR A 632 15.49 8.81 18.36
N SER A 633 14.80 9.84 18.87
CA SER A 633 15.44 10.95 19.59
C SER A 633 16.09 10.44 20.89
N ALA A 634 17.30 10.92 21.18
CA ALA A 634 18.00 10.61 22.43
C ALA A 634 17.29 11.21 23.66
N ASP A 635 16.48 12.28 23.45
CA ASP A 635 15.81 13.04 24.52
C ASP A 635 14.47 12.42 24.96
N SER A 636 13.95 11.41 24.24
CA SER A 636 12.78 10.69 24.72
C SER A 636 13.13 9.93 26.00
N GLN A 637 12.42 10.18 27.10
CA GLN A 637 12.58 9.51 28.37
C GLN A 637 12.76 8.00 28.15
N SER A 638 14.00 7.51 28.34
CA SER A 638 14.31 6.11 28.15
C SER A 638 13.58 5.31 29.24
N ALA A 639 12.75 4.38 28.80
CA ALA A 639 12.15 3.42 29.68
C ALA A 639 13.25 2.67 30.46
N PRO A 640 13.01 2.22 31.71
CA PRO A 640 13.99 1.44 32.47
C PRO A 640 14.49 0.27 31.63
N SER A 641 15.83 0.10 31.55
CA SER A 641 16.42 -1.02 30.84
C SER A 641 15.89 -2.34 31.42
N GLY A 642 15.51 -3.28 30.55
CA GLY A 642 15.06 -4.61 30.95
C GLY A 642 13.58 -4.76 31.24
N MET A 643 12.76 -3.74 30.97
CA MET A 643 11.29 -3.83 31.07
C MET A 643 10.65 -4.32 29.77
N LEU A 644 9.71 -5.26 29.92
CA LEU A 644 8.88 -5.83 28.88
C LEU A 644 7.45 -5.29 29.01
N TYR A 645 6.89 -4.77 27.93
CA TYR A 645 5.57 -4.18 27.88
C TYR A 645 4.58 -5.07 27.10
N ASP A 646 3.30 -5.00 27.46
CA ASP A 646 2.19 -5.66 26.73
C ASP A 646 2.30 -7.20 26.64
N HIS A 647 3.09 -7.85 27.51
CA HIS A 647 3.19 -9.32 27.54
C HIS A 647 2.02 -9.93 28.30
N ARG A 648 0.81 -9.61 27.85
CA ARG A 648 -0.46 -9.95 28.46
C ARG A 648 -1.36 -10.63 27.43
N PRO A 649 -1.91 -11.83 27.71
CA PRO A 649 -2.82 -12.53 26.82
C PRO A 649 -4.25 -12.01 26.90
N LEU A 650 -5.07 -12.33 25.90
CA LEU A 650 -6.52 -12.22 26.02
C LEU A 650 -7.02 -13.29 27.02
N LYS A 651 -7.60 -12.87 28.14
CA LYS A 651 -8.26 -13.77 29.07
C LYS A 651 -9.40 -14.47 28.36
N LEU A 652 -9.28 -15.79 28.18
CA LEU A 652 -10.33 -16.62 27.63
C LEU A 652 -11.48 -16.74 28.66
N ASN A 653 -12.70 -16.86 28.16
CA ASN A 653 -13.83 -17.20 29.04
C ASN A 653 -13.66 -18.63 29.60
N THR A 654 -14.38 -18.95 30.67
CA THR A 654 -14.23 -20.21 31.40
C THR A 654 -14.38 -21.45 30.50
N ASP A 655 -15.35 -21.45 29.57
CA ASP A 655 -15.57 -22.56 28.66
C ASP A 655 -14.44 -22.76 27.67
N ASP A 656 -13.96 -21.68 27.08
CA ASP A 656 -12.85 -21.74 26.09
C ASP A 656 -11.52 -22.07 26.77
N TYR A 657 -11.29 -21.56 27.98
CA TYR A 657 -10.11 -21.90 28.77
C TYR A 657 -10.12 -23.40 29.14
N GLU A 658 -11.24 -23.93 29.60
CA GLU A 658 -11.40 -25.37 29.89
C GLU A 658 -11.14 -26.22 28.65
N ARG A 659 -11.66 -25.83 27.47
CA ARG A 659 -11.34 -26.49 26.18
C ARG A 659 -9.85 -26.47 25.88
N VAL A 660 -9.20 -25.32 26.02
CA VAL A 660 -7.77 -25.15 25.74
C VAL A 660 -6.90 -26.04 26.62
N CYS A 661 -7.26 -26.22 27.91
CA CYS A 661 -6.58 -27.14 28.82
C CYS A 661 -6.68 -28.62 28.37
N HIS A 662 -7.69 -28.99 27.60
CA HIS A 662 -7.85 -30.31 27.02
C HIS A 662 -7.13 -30.49 25.66
N ILE A 663 -6.67 -29.42 25.03
CA ILE A 663 -5.89 -29.50 23.77
C ILE A 663 -4.44 -29.92 24.08
N PRO A 664 -3.94 -31.03 23.54
CA PRO A 664 -2.61 -31.52 23.83
C PRO A 664 -1.50 -30.51 23.48
N LYS A 665 -0.42 -30.48 24.27
CA LYS A 665 0.78 -29.67 24.02
C LYS A 665 1.71 -30.37 23.03
N LYS A 666 1.26 -30.45 21.78
CA LYS A 666 1.99 -31.08 20.66
C LYS A 666 1.75 -30.33 19.36
N LYS A 667 2.64 -30.48 18.40
CA LYS A 667 2.54 -29.88 17.07
C LYS A 667 1.25 -30.26 16.35
N GLY A 668 0.53 -29.25 15.84
CA GLY A 668 -0.71 -29.44 15.08
C GLY A 668 -1.94 -29.79 15.91
N ALA A 669 -1.84 -29.82 17.25
CA ALA A 669 -2.98 -30.07 18.13
C ALA A 669 -4.08 -29.02 17.93
N ASN A 670 -5.33 -29.47 17.99
CA ASN A 670 -6.50 -28.61 17.80
C ASN A 670 -7.76 -29.32 18.33
N PHE A 671 -8.94 -28.77 18.08
CA PHE A 671 -10.21 -29.35 18.56
C PHE A 671 -10.44 -30.81 18.15
N ARG A 672 -9.78 -31.30 17.09
CA ARG A 672 -9.89 -32.70 16.63
C ARG A 672 -9.26 -33.70 17.60
N ASP A 673 -8.39 -33.25 18.51
CA ASP A 673 -7.77 -34.05 19.58
C ASP A 673 -8.65 -34.11 20.82
N LEU A 674 -9.79 -33.41 20.87
CA LEU A 674 -10.71 -33.47 21.97
C LEU A 674 -11.51 -34.78 21.94
N LYS A 675 -11.85 -35.28 23.13
CA LYS A 675 -12.61 -36.54 23.30
C LYS A 675 -13.98 -36.49 22.60
N GLY A 676 -14.33 -37.54 21.87
CA GLY A 676 -15.59 -37.66 21.13
C GLY A 676 -15.54 -37.19 19.69
N VAL A 677 -14.34 -36.86 19.13
CA VAL A 677 -14.15 -36.51 17.74
C VAL A 677 -13.36 -37.58 16.99
N LEU A 678 -13.90 -38.01 15.86
CA LEU A 678 -13.20 -38.86 14.89
C LEU A 678 -12.87 -38.05 13.65
N VAL A 679 -11.72 -38.37 13.03
CA VAL A 679 -11.32 -37.78 11.75
C VAL A 679 -11.26 -38.88 10.70
N LYS A 680 -12.13 -38.80 9.68
CA LYS A 680 -12.16 -39.70 8.52
C LYS A 680 -11.93 -38.88 7.26
N GLU A 681 -10.94 -39.26 6.44
CA GLU A 681 -10.63 -38.59 5.18
C GLU A 681 -10.55 -37.05 5.31
N ASN A 682 -9.88 -36.58 6.37
CA ASN A 682 -9.76 -35.15 6.75
C ASN A 682 -11.07 -34.44 7.16
N LYS A 683 -12.19 -35.18 7.27
CA LYS A 683 -13.46 -34.62 7.76
C LYS A 683 -13.73 -35.09 9.19
N VAL A 684 -14.24 -34.20 10.03
CA VAL A 684 -14.58 -34.51 11.42
C VAL A 684 -15.99 -35.07 11.53
N GLU A 685 -16.12 -36.08 12.36
CA GLU A 685 -17.38 -36.71 12.70
C GLU A 685 -17.43 -36.96 14.22
N TRP A 686 -18.64 -37.11 14.77
CA TRP A 686 -18.79 -37.54 16.15
C TRP A 686 -18.43 -39.02 16.28
N ASP A 687 -17.67 -39.37 17.35
CA ASP A 687 -17.40 -40.76 17.69
C ASP A 687 -18.62 -41.40 18.31
N PRO A 688 -19.26 -42.36 17.64
CA PRO A 688 -20.46 -43.00 18.17
C PRO A 688 -20.19 -43.92 19.38
N SER A 689 -18.92 -44.28 19.61
CA SER A 689 -18.51 -45.15 20.73
C SER A 689 -18.25 -44.35 22.02
N VAL A 690 -18.25 -43.02 21.96
CA VAL A 690 -17.94 -42.12 23.08
C VAL A 690 -19.16 -41.29 23.40
N GLU A 691 -19.61 -41.35 24.65
CA GLU A 691 -20.63 -40.41 25.14
C GLU A 691 -20.14 -38.97 25.03
N ARG A 692 -21.05 -38.08 24.62
CA ARG A 692 -20.73 -36.66 24.43
C ARG A 692 -20.27 -36.03 25.73
N VAL A 693 -19.07 -35.48 25.75
CA VAL A 693 -18.47 -34.86 26.92
C VAL A 693 -18.95 -33.41 27.04
N TYR A 694 -19.30 -33.02 28.27
CA TYR A 694 -19.73 -31.65 28.59
C TYR A 694 -18.77 -30.99 29.57
N LEU A 695 -18.62 -29.67 29.43
CA LEU A 695 -17.90 -28.80 30.35
C LEU A 695 -18.69 -28.65 31.68
N LYS A 696 -18.03 -28.09 32.68
CA LYS A 696 -18.68 -27.76 33.98
C LYS A 696 -19.89 -26.84 33.82
N SER A 697 -19.92 -26.02 32.77
CA SER A 697 -21.04 -25.13 32.43
C SER A 697 -22.23 -25.83 31.80
N GLY A 698 -22.15 -27.13 31.51
CA GLY A 698 -23.14 -27.89 30.77
C GLY A 698 -23.11 -27.74 29.26
N LYS A 699 -22.18 -26.93 28.70
CA LYS A 699 -21.97 -26.83 27.26
C LYS A 699 -21.08 -27.98 26.76
N PRO A 700 -21.20 -28.39 25.48
CA PRO A 700 -20.36 -29.45 24.95
C PRO A 700 -18.87 -29.05 24.95
N LEU A 701 -18.00 -30.02 25.29
CA LEU A 701 -16.56 -29.86 25.23
C LEU A 701 -16.12 -29.46 23.79
N VAL A 702 -16.61 -30.18 22.80
CA VAL A 702 -16.40 -29.87 21.39
C VAL A 702 -17.58 -29.04 20.88
N PRO A 703 -17.37 -27.75 20.52
CA PRO A 703 -18.48 -26.91 20.08
C PRO A 703 -18.91 -27.27 18.65
N ASP A 704 -20.23 -27.22 18.40
CA ASP A 704 -20.82 -27.63 17.12
C ASP A 704 -20.29 -26.82 15.93
N TYR A 705 -19.96 -25.53 16.15
CA TYR A 705 -19.37 -24.69 15.09
C TYR A 705 -18.00 -25.21 14.62
N ALA A 706 -17.21 -25.82 15.52
CA ALA A 706 -15.89 -26.35 15.14
C ALA A 706 -16.06 -27.58 14.22
N MET A 707 -17.06 -28.45 14.51
CA MET A 707 -17.39 -29.61 13.69
C MET A 707 -17.87 -29.24 12.29
N THR A 708 -18.49 -28.09 12.12
CA THR A 708 -19.03 -27.62 10.83
C THR A 708 -18.13 -26.63 10.11
N PHE A 709 -17.05 -26.14 10.75
CA PHE A 709 -16.17 -25.12 10.19
C PHE A 709 -15.50 -25.63 8.90
N VAL A 710 -15.67 -24.87 7.80
CA VAL A 710 -15.24 -25.28 6.45
C VAL A 710 -15.76 -26.70 6.10
N ARG A 711 -17.04 -26.97 6.35
CA ARG A 711 -17.69 -28.28 6.14
C ARG A 711 -17.01 -29.44 6.89
N GLY A 712 -16.37 -29.16 8.04
CA GLY A 712 -15.69 -30.12 8.86
C GLY A 712 -14.28 -30.51 8.44
N THR A 713 -13.71 -29.82 7.44
CA THR A 713 -12.35 -30.13 6.92
C THR A 713 -11.24 -29.25 7.51
N SER A 714 -11.56 -28.21 8.30
CA SER A 714 -10.58 -27.31 8.88
C SER A 714 -10.06 -27.79 10.23
N SER A 715 -8.74 -27.74 10.43
CA SER A 715 -8.06 -27.95 11.72
C SER A 715 -7.79 -26.67 12.50
N LYS A 716 -8.29 -25.50 12.03
CA LYS A 716 -7.97 -24.21 12.65
C LYS A 716 -8.58 -23.98 14.02
N PRO A 717 -9.86 -24.38 14.32
CA PRO A 717 -10.44 -24.09 15.62
C PRO A 717 -9.61 -24.66 16.76
N PHE A 718 -9.29 -23.81 17.75
CA PHE A 718 -8.43 -24.13 18.88
C PHE A 718 -7.07 -24.71 18.49
N GLY A 719 -6.51 -24.28 17.37
CA GLY A 719 -5.22 -24.75 16.88
C GLY A 719 -4.06 -24.24 17.73
N ARG A 720 -3.15 -25.16 18.09
CA ARG A 720 -1.91 -24.87 18.82
C ARG A 720 -0.78 -24.65 17.84
N LEU A 721 -0.07 -23.54 17.98
CA LEU A 721 1.17 -23.23 17.26
C LEU A 721 2.30 -24.15 17.75
N TRP A 722 3.39 -24.23 16.97
CA TRP A 722 4.56 -24.97 17.39
C TRP A 722 5.86 -24.20 17.12
N TRP A 723 6.89 -24.51 17.86
CA TRP A 723 8.13 -23.76 17.88
C TRP A 723 8.84 -23.65 16.54
N ASP A 724 8.81 -24.69 15.72
CA ASP A 724 9.48 -24.75 14.41
C ASP A 724 8.62 -24.20 13.23
N GLU A 725 7.49 -23.56 13.52
CA GLU A 725 6.57 -23.07 12.50
C GLU A 725 6.79 -21.60 12.16
N ILE A 726 6.45 -21.26 10.91
CA ILE A 726 6.18 -19.89 10.47
C ILE A 726 4.69 -19.66 10.65
N VAL A 727 4.33 -18.65 11.43
CA VAL A 727 2.95 -18.39 11.82
C VAL A 727 2.13 -17.85 10.64
N SER A 728 0.86 -18.18 10.59
CA SER A 728 -0.09 -17.53 9.68
C SER A 728 -0.18 -16.03 9.97
N THR A 729 -0.85 -15.28 9.06
CA THR A 729 -1.07 -13.84 9.25
C THR A 729 -1.66 -13.54 10.63
N VAL A 730 -0.98 -12.71 11.42
CA VAL A 730 -1.50 -12.14 12.68
C VAL A 730 -2.76 -11.33 12.35
N VAL A 731 -3.83 -11.61 13.10
CA VAL A 731 -5.14 -11.02 12.87
C VAL A 731 -5.57 -10.15 14.05
N THR A 732 -6.63 -9.39 13.86
CA THR A 732 -7.16 -8.41 14.84
C THR A 732 -7.88 -9.02 16.04
N ARG A 733 -8.15 -10.33 16.02
CA ARG A 733 -8.90 -11.04 17.07
C ARG A 733 -8.07 -12.20 17.59
N ALA A 734 -7.99 -12.30 18.90
CA ALA A 734 -7.23 -13.34 19.60
C ALA A 734 -8.12 -14.51 20.11
N GLU A 735 -9.39 -14.59 19.69
CA GLU A 735 -10.25 -15.72 20.06
C GLU A 735 -9.87 -16.96 19.23
N PRO A 736 -9.76 -18.16 19.87
CA PRO A 736 -9.25 -19.37 19.21
C PRO A 736 -10.26 -20.12 18.35
N HIS A 737 -11.48 -19.60 18.18
CA HIS A 737 -12.63 -20.32 17.62
C HIS A 737 -12.43 -20.81 16.18
N ASN A 738 -11.66 -20.11 15.38
CA ASN A 738 -11.42 -20.41 13.96
C ASN A 738 -9.99 -20.15 13.49
N GLN A 739 -9.05 -20.15 14.44
CA GLN A 739 -7.67 -19.77 14.23
C GLN A 739 -6.70 -20.70 14.93
N VAL A 740 -5.45 -20.72 14.45
CA VAL A 740 -4.31 -21.37 15.10
C VAL A 740 -3.50 -20.29 15.81
N LEU A 741 -3.66 -20.16 17.12
CA LEU A 741 -2.99 -19.12 17.94
C LEU A 741 -2.80 -19.48 19.42
N LEU A 742 -3.02 -20.75 19.79
CA LEU A 742 -2.66 -21.19 21.12
C LEU A 742 -1.14 -21.29 21.25
N HIS A 743 -0.61 -20.86 22.40
CA HIS A 743 0.82 -20.94 22.70
C HIS A 743 1.30 -22.40 22.68
N PRO A 744 2.52 -22.71 22.21
CA PRO A 744 3.00 -24.11 22.12
C PRO A 744 2.89 -24.92 23.41
N GLU A 745 3.21 -24.35 24.56
CA GLU A 745 3.32 -25.05 25.84
C GLU A 745 2.39 -24.52 26.94
N GLN A 746 1.82 -23.32 26.77
CA GLN A 746 0.96 -22.70 27.78
C GLN A 746 -0.50 -22.79 27.36
N ASP A 747 -1.44 -22.84 28.33
CA ASP A 747 -2.86 -22.99 28.07
C ASP A 747 -3.54 -21.63 27.88
N ARG A 748 -3.11 -20.90 26.87
CA ARG A 748 -3.54 -19.56 26.50
C ARG A 748 -3.34 -19.28 25.02
N VAL A 749 -3.89 -18.21 24.55
CA VAL A 749 -3.54 -17.61 23.24
C VAL A 749 -2.21 -16.87 23.34
N LEU A 750 -1.57 -16.58 22.21
CA LEU A 750 -0.40 -15.70 22.18
C LEU A 750 -0.73 -14.35 22.80
N SER A 751 0.19 -13.78 23.60
CA SER A 751 0.06 -12.45 24.21
C SER A 751 0.08 -11.33 23.16
N ILE A 752 -0.25 -10.11 23.57
CA ILE A 752 -0.13 -8.90 22.72
C ILE A 752 1.33 -8.74 22.26
N ARG A 753 2.32 -8.85 23.18
CA ARG A 753 3.74 -8.70 22.86
C ARG A 753 4.26 -9.79 21.93
N GLU A 754 3.84 -11.04 22.12
CA GLU A 754 4.18 -12.13 21.20
C GLU A 754 3.70 -11.80 19.78
N ASN A 755 2.44 -11.37 19.62
CA ASN A 755 1.91 -10.93 18.32
C ASN A 755 2.63 -9.68 17.77
N ALA A 756 3.00 -8.72 18.63
CA ALA A 756 3.75 -7.53 18.22
C ALA A 756 5.14 -7.90 17.67
N ARG A 757 5.84 -8.86 18.30
CA ARG A 757 7.11 -9.40 17.78
C ARG A 757 6.94 -10.11 16.43
N LEU A 758 5.82 -10.85 16.24
CA LEU A 758 5.50 -11.45 14.94
C LEU A 758 5.31 -10.41 13.83
N GLN A 759 4.95 -9.17 14.18
CA GLN A 759 4.83 -8.02 13.27
C GLN A 759 6.12 -7.17 13.21
N GLY A 760 7.12 -7.49 14.05
CA GLY A 760 8.41 -6.79 14.08
C GLY A 760 8.40 -5.47 14.82
N PHE A 761 7.44 -5.23 15.72
CA PHE A 761 7.47 -4.08 16.62
C PHE A 761 8.62 -4.24 17.61
N PRO A 762 9.44 -3.21 17.80
CA PRO A 762 10.41 -3.19 18.90
C PRO A 762 9.71 -3.37 20.26
N ASP A 763 10.37 -4.02 21.21
CA ASP A 763 9.78 -4.26 22.52
C ASP A 763 9.57 -2.98 23.33
N CYS A 764 10.33 -1.91 23.05
CA CYS A 764 10.12 -0.58 23.60
C CYS A 764 8.86 0.13 23.09
N TYR A 765 8.21 -0.39 22.03
CA TYR A 765 6.97 0.17 21.49
C TYR A 765 5.79 -0.21 22.38
N LYS A 766 5.15 0.78 23.00
CA LYS A 766 4.02 0.58 23.91
C LYS A 766 2.69 0.73 23.17
N LEU A 767 1.70 -0.07 23.58
CA LEU A 767 0.33 0.00 23.04
C LEU A 767 -0.64 0.47 24.14
N CYS A 768 -1.59 1.32 23.74
CA CYS A 768 -2.62 1.88 24.63
C CYS A 768 -3.98 1.21 24.44
N GLY A 769 -4.82 1.31 25.48
CA GLY A 769 -6.20 0.86 25.45
C GLY A 769 -6.44 -0.55 25.96
N PRO A 770 -7.69 -0.99 25.93
CA PRO A 770 -8.10 -2.33 26.37
C PRO A 770 -7.40 -3.44 25.57
N VAL A 771 -7.22 -4.62 26.17
CA VAL A 771 -6.52 -5.78 25.58
C VAL A 771 -6.98 -6.07 24.14
N LYS A 772 -8.29 -6.09 23.85
CA LYS A 772 -8.81 -6.35 22.49
C LYS A 772 -8.42 -5.27 21.49
N GLN A 773 -8.33 -4.03 21.92
CA GLN A 773 -7.91 -2.91 21.07
C GLN A 773 -6.43 -3.00 20.72
N ARG A 774 -5.58 -3.43 21.66
CA ARG A 774 -4.15 -3.66 21.42
C ARG A 774 -3.92 -4.80 20.41
N TYR A 775 -4.66 -5.91 20.50
CA TYR A 775 -4.61 -6.95 19.46
C TYR A 775 -5.08 -6.45 18.11
N MET A 776 -6.09 -5.58 18.07
CA MET A 776 -6.58 -4.99 16.83
C MET A 776 -5.54 -4.07 16.18
N GLN A 777 -4.85 -3.26 16.96
CA GLN A 777 -3.74 -2.40 16.50
C GLN A 777 -2.63 -3.26 15.87
N VAL A 778 -2.17 -4.29 16.56
CA VAL A 778 -1.12 -5.19 16.07
C VAL A 778 -1.57 -5.95 14.82
N GLY A 779 -2.81 -6.46 14.79
CA GLY A 779 -3.33 -7.22 13.65
C GLY A 779 -3.55 -6.41 12.39
N ASN A 780 -3.92 -5.12 12.51
CA ASN A 780 -4.07 -4.19 11.39
C ASN A 780 -2.73 -3.66 10.88
N ALA A 781 -1.69 -3.67 11.71
CA ALA A 781 -0.41 -3.08 11.40
C ALA A 781 0.25 -3.66 10.12
N VAL A 782 0.93 -2.82 9.37
CA VAL A 782 1.94 -3.25 8.38
C VAL A 782 3.13 -3.83 9.14
N ALA A 783 3.70 -4.92 8.67
CA ALA A 783 4.91 -5.49 9.28
C ALA A 783 6.07 -4.49 9.21
N VAL A 784 6.63 -4.12 10.37
CA VAL A 784 7.67 -3.09 10.48
C VAL A 784 8.87 -3.35 9.55
N PRO A 785 9.40 -4.59 9.41
CA PRO A 785 10.53 -4.84 8.51
C PRO A 785 10.18 -4.67 7.02
N VAL A 786 8.92 -4.90 6.62
CA VAL A 786 8.48 -4.64 5.24
C VAL A 786 8.47 -3.13 4.98
N ALA A 787 7.88 -2.36 5.90
CA ALA A 787 7.89 -0.90 5.80
C ALA A 787 9.30 -0.32 5.84
N LEU A 788 10.20 -0.90 6.67
CA LEU A 788 11.62 -0.53 6.73
C LEU A 788 12.31 -0.75 5.37
N ALA A 789 12.10 -1.91 4.75
CA ALA A 789 12.66 -2.23 3.44
C ALA A 789 12.17 -1.25 2.36
N LEU A 790 10.86 -0.90 2.38
CA LEU A 790 10.27 0.10 1.48
C LEU A 790 10.81 1.52 1.76
N GLY A 791 11.00 1.89 3.03
CA GLY A 791 11.59 3.18 3.42
C GLY A 791 13.03 3.34 2.92
N TYR A 792 13.81 2.26 2.93
CA TYR A 792 15.16 2.27 2.36
C TYR A 792 15.15 2.56 0.86
N THR A 793 14.30 1.87 0.09
CA THR A 793 14.22 2.10 -1.37
C THR A 793 13.63 3.47 -1.70
N LEU A 794 12.72 4.00 -0.88
CA LEU A 794 12.27 5.39 -0.97
C LEU A 794 13.46 6.36 -0.82
N GLY A 795 14.29 6.15 0.20
CA GLY A 795 15.45 7.01 0.42
C GLY A 795 16.47 6.96 -0.72
N LEU A 796 16.67 5.79 -1.36
CA LEU A 796 17.48 5.70 -2.58
C LEU A 796 16.85 6.50 -3.74
N ALA A 797 15.54 6.44 -3.90
CA ALA A 797 14.83 7.21 -4.93
C ALA A 797 14.97 8.72 -4.69
N ILE A 798 14.78 9.18 -3.45
CA ILE A 798 14.97 10.59 -3.05
C ILE A 798 16.40 11.08 -3.35
N LEU A 799 17.40 10.23 -3.13
CA LEU A 799 18.82 10.57 -3.41
C LEU A 799 19.22 10.46 -4.88
N GLY A 800 18.28 10.03 -5.76
CA GLY A 800 18.59 9.75 -7.16
C GLY A 800 19.50 8.53 -7.39
N LEU A 801 19.68 7.69 -6.36
CA LEU A 801 20.51 6.48 -6.39
C LEU A 801 19.76 5.22 -6.84
N SER A 802 18.46 5.32 -7.07
CA SER A 802 17.66 4.27 -7.70
C SER A 802 17.99 4.19 -9.18
N ASP A 803 18.33 3.00 -9.66
CA ASP A 803 18.28 2.70 -11.09
C ASP A 803 16.81 2.58 -11.55
N ASP A 804 16.58 2.43 -12.86
CA ASP A 804 15.20 2.28 -13.39
C ASP A 804 14.64 0.87 -13.19
N SER A 805 15.41 -0.04 -12.57
CA SER A 805 14.98 -1.40 -12.24
C SER A 805 13.80 -1.37 -11.26
N PRO A 806 12.77 -2.22 -11.46
CA PRO A 806 11.67 -2.34 -10.53
C PRO A 806 12.07 -2.97 -9.19
N LEU A 807 13.25 -3.59 -9.10
CA LEU A 807 13.74 -4.33 -7.94
C LEU A 807 15.11 -3.85 -7.48
N THR A 808 15.33 -3.85 -6.17
CA THR A 808 16.61 -3.45 -5.54
C THR A 808 17.01 -4.45 -4.47
N THR A 809 18.29 -4.82 -4.43
CA THR A 809 18.84 -5.69 -3.37
C THR A 809 19.09 -4.88 -2.10
N LEU A 810 18.64 -5.42 -0.95
CA LEU A 810 18.89 -4.81 0.35
C LEU A 810 20.31 -5.12 0.83
N PRO A 811 21.10 -4.11 1.30
CA PRO A 811 22.44 -4.32 1.84
C PRO A 811 22.44 -4.88 3.27
N PHE A 812 21.29 -4.99 3.90
CA PHE A 812 21.13 -5.38 5.30
C PHE A 812 20.09 -6.50 5.46
N LYS A 813 20.09 -7.12 6.64
CA LYS A 813 19.09 -8.09 7.08
C LYS A 813 18.45 -7.60 8.38
N TYR A 814 17.13 -7.58 8.42
CA TYR A 814 16.40 -7.31 9.66
C TYR A 814 16.64 -8.48 10.65
N PRO A 815 16.78 -8.24 11.97
CA PRO A 815 16.62 -6.94 12.63
C PRO A 815 17.93 -6.18 12.90
N SER A 816 19.09 -6.71 12.54
CA SER A 816 20.39 -6.10 12.86
C SER A 816 20.55 -4.65 12.37
N CYS A 817 19.85 -4.29 11.31
CA CYS A 817 19.85 -2.92 10.78
C CYS A 817 19.17 -1.88 11.69
N LEU A 818 18.47 -2.30 12.75
CA LEU A 818 17.85 -1.38 13.71
C LEU A 818 18.87 -0.73 14.66
N ALA A 819 20.00 -1.39 14.92
CA ALA A 819 21.02 -0.86 15.85
C ALA A 819 21.73 0.34 15.23
N ARG A 820 21.89 1.42 15.98
CA ARG A 820 22.84 2.47 15.63
C ARG A 820 24.23 1.82 15.61
N SER A 821 25.06 2.16 14.64
CA SER A 821 26.49 1.83 14.70
C SER A 821 27.04 2.51 15.95
N LEU A 822 27.28 1.76 17.01
CA LEU A 822 28.09 2.24 18.11
C LEU A 822 29.46 2.51 17.51
N ASP A 823 29.90 3.77 17.47
CA ASP A 823 31.26 4.14 17.13
C ASP A 823 32.15 3.24 17.98
N VAL A 824 32.91 2.39 17.31
CA VAL A 824 34.00 1.67 17.95
C VAL A 824 34.94 2.76 18.46
N VAL A 825 34.84 3.06 19.74
CA VAL A 825 35.86 3.82 20.43
C VAL A 825 37.08 2.94 20.33
N ASP A 826 37.97 3.31 19.43
CA ASP A 826 39.30 2.74 19.28
C ASP A 826 40.05 3.12 20.59
N ASP A 827 39.94 2.24 21.60
CA ASP A 827 40.76 2.32 22.79
C ASP A 827 42.20 1.98 22.39
N GLY A 828 42.84 2.98 21.78
CA GLY A 828 44.27 3.01 21.56
C GLY A 828 44.99 3.16 22.92
N SER A 829 45.15 2.06 23.63
CA SER A 829 46.10 2.01 24.74
C SER A 829 46.91 0.70 24.76
N SER A 830 48.17 0.93 24.47
CA SER A 830 49.44 0.24 24.68
C SER A 830 49.91 -0.72 23.59
#